data_ab03462449bde1aa7c9f8ad85a117d55
#
_entry.id   ab03462449bde1aa7c9f8ad85a117d55
#
_cell.length_a   1.000
_cell.length_b   1.000
_cell.length_c   1.000
_cell.angle_alpha   90.00
_cell.angle_beta   90.00
_cell.angle_gamma   90.00
#
_symmetry.space_group_name_H-M   'P 1'
#
loop_
_entity.id
_entity.type
_entity.pdbx_description
1 polymer ?
#
loop_
_entity_poly.entity_id
_entity_poly.type
_entity_poly.pdbx_seq_one_letter_code
_entity_poly.pdbx_strand_id
1 'polypeptide(L)'
;MPDYFDCFKINCSPVSKKECTITAGDTRLTVLTPCLVRVEVSDDGCFCDEPTQAVWFRDFDNPKFTQSVIKNHIVVKTELAELCYDTKKHRMLYINLADSRHITDFNSGNLKGTCRTLDGSCGKEPLEDGIVSRNGVATLNDGKSLVIGEDGLPKPRAHKQSDDYFFAYGNDYISAVRDFFKLTGFAPLIPRFALGNWWSRYKAYTQEEYLTLMNRFIDSKIPITVATVDMDWHWVDVKKRFGKEAAKNSHCNTAKERYFDMMSDGGWTGYSWNTELFPNPQEFLKKLHDNDFKVTLNLHPATGIRFFEDCYNDFAKFMGDDPKEKKHYRFDITDKKFIEAYFSIVHKPLQDMGVDFWWIDWQQGNKTATPGLDPLWALNHYHSLDIARDGKRRPLILSRFAGAGSHRYPLGFSGDTFQNWKVLDFQPYFTSTATNIGYTWWSHDIGGHHMGKKDDELYLRWVQLGVFSPIMRLHSTSNEFMGKEPWKYSKSVETVVVDFMRLRHRMLPYLYTMNYRTHTDGRAICEPMYYEYPDCDEAYDCKNEYSFGSELIVAPITEPKNKNTLLAGTNAWIPEGRYTDIFNNRIYNGPMSVKLFRDDSTIPVLAKEGAIIPLGMNGEDNSCKNPDGLEILIYRGSNSFSMYEDDGETKEFENGKFAFTDFEVAEKDDTVEFYIKPVRGDKTVIPTVRAYTLSFRDIVNANVVVAVNGKEKECKVIKDNGYVSVLLKEIYPEDSVKITLSNTAVLKNTDRREALIELVSKYQLNNNIKPAMFGAYVDGKANTLKVKKCFREPIEEIEKLL
;
A
#
# COMPACT_ATOMS: atom_id res chain seq x y z
N MET A 1 34.48 17.06 8.80
CA MET A 1 33.06 16.84 9.07
C MET A 1 32.50 16.11 7.88
N PRO A 2 31.56 15.18 7.99
CA PRO A 2 30.90 14.59 6.83
C PRO A 2 30.32 15.69 5.95
N ASP A 3 30.31 15.48 4.62
CA ASP A 3 29.66 16.39 3.68
C ASP A 3 28.16 16.42 3.98
N TYR A 4 27.53 17.59 3.88
CA TYR A 4 26.08 17.73 4.11
C TYR A 4 25.28 16.79 3.21
N PHE A 5 25.77 16.53 1.99
CA PHE A 5 25.14 15.71 0.97
C PHE A 5 25.38 14.20 1.14
N ASP A 6 26.19 13.77 2.10
CA ASP A 6 26.45 12.33 2.30
C ASP A 6 25.19 11.51 2.51
N CYS A 7 24.15 12.09 3.13
CA CYS A 7 22.86 11.39 3.33
C CYS A 7 22.07 11.14 2.04
N PHE A 8 22.37 11.89 0.96
CA PHE A 8 21.69 11.71 -0.33
C PHE A 8 22.39 10.69 -1.24
N LYS A 9 23.61 10.25 -0.86
CA LYS A 9 24.31 9.19 -1.57
C LYS A 9 23.54 7.89 -1.50
N ILE A 10 23.43 7.24 -2.64
CA ILE A 10 22.70 5.98 -2.76
C ILE A 10 23.67 4.79 -2.74
N ASN A 11 23.25 3.69 -2.12
CA ASN A 11 23.91 2.42 -2.30
C ASN A 11 23.44 1.82 -3.64
N CYS A 12 24.35 1.59 -4.57
CA CYS A 12 24.02 1.10 -5.90
C CYS A 12 25.16 0.26 -6.49
N SER A 13 24.83 -0.57 -7.48
CA SER A 13 25.77 -1.38 -8.28
C SER A 13 25.36 -1.28 -9.75
N PRO A 14 25.64 -0.12 -10.41
CA PRO A 14 25.04 0.20 -11.71
C PRO A 14 25.76 -0.45 -12.89
N VAL A 15 26.94 -1.05 -12.68
CA VAL A 15 27.77 -1.64 -13.75
C VAL A 15 27.43 -3.12 -13.90
N SER A 16 27.07 -3.53 -15.11
CA SER A 16 26.83 -4.94 -15.44
C SER A 16 28.15 -5.70 -15.65
N LYS A 17 28.16 -7.00 -15.43
CA LYS A 17 29.31 -7.87 -15.71
C LYS A 17 29.59 -7.91 -17.20
N LYS A 18 30.90 -7.86 -17.56
CA LYS A 18 31.34 -7.82 -18.96
C LYS A 18 30.90 -9.04 -19.76
N GLU A 19 30.95 -10.22 -19.16
CA GLU A 19 30.55 -11.49 -19.76
C GLU A 19 29.04 -11.56 -20.10
N CYS A 20 28.23 -10.71 -19.51
CA CYS A 20 26.81 -10.58 -19.80
C CYS A 20 26.49 -9.55 -20.88
N THR A 21 27.51 -8.88 -21.43
CA THR A 21 27.37 -7.72 -22.31
C THR A 21 27.84 -8.03 -23.73
N ILE A 22 27.03 -7.66 -24.72
CA ILE A 22 27.31 -7.83 -26.17
C ILE A 22 27.26 -6.44 -26.80
N THR A 23 28.36 -6.02 -27.42
CA THR A 23 28.43 -4.74 -28.13
C THR A 23 28.59 -4.95 -29.62
N ALA A 24 27.77 -4.29 -30.42
CA ALA A 24 27.84 -4.30 -31.87
C ALA A 24 27.59 -2.87 -32.41
N GLY A 25 28.66 -2.18 -32.75
CA GLY A 25 28.60 -0.78 -33.17
C GLY A 25 28.13 0.15 -32.07
N ASP A 26 27.02 0.84 -32.34
CA ASP A 26 26.37 1.80 -31.47
C ASP A 26 25.31 1.14 -30.51
N THR A 27 25.23 -0.18 -30.53
CA THR A 27 24.26 -0.95 -29.74
C THR A 27 24.96 -1.80 -28.69
N ARG A 28 24.52 -1.70 -27.42
CA ARG A 28 24.91 -2.58 -26.31
C ARG A 28 23.69 -3.35 -25.81
N LEU A 29 23.79 -4.68 -25.78
CA LEU A 29 22.79 -5.56 -25.22
C LEU A 29 23.38 -6.24 -23.99
N THR A 30 22.68 -6.21 -22.87
CA THR A 30 23.10 -6.82 -21.60
C THR A 30 22.04 -7.81 -21.11
N VAL A 31 22.45 -9.06 -20.88
CA VAL A 31 21.60 -10.12 -20.34
C VAL A 31 21.72 -10.08 -18.81
N LEU A 32 20.70 -9.58 -18.12
CA LEU A 32 20.69 -9.44 -16.65
C LEU A 32 20.20 -10.72 -15.97
N THR A 33 19.12 -11.31 -16.50
CA THR A 33 18.61 -12.61 -16.08
C THR A 33 18.20 -13.43 -17.30
N PRO A 34 17.81 -14.70 -17.19
CA PRO A 34 17.27 -15.44 -18.33
C PRO A 34 16.07 -14.79 -19.03
N CYS A 35 15.37 -13.86 -18.32
CA CYS A 35 14.15 -13.19 -18.78
C CYS A 35 14.26 -11.67 -18.86
N LEU A 36 15.33 -11.06 -18.33
CA LEU A 36 15.51 -9.61 -18.30
C LEU A 36 16.72 -9.21 -19.12
N VAL A 37 16.50 -8.43 -20.16
CA VAL A 37 17.53 -7.96 -21.08
C VAL A 37 17.45 -6.44 -21.21
N ARG A 38 18.59 -5.76 -21.09
CA ARG A 38 18.75 -4.34 -21.35
C ARG A 38 19.29 -4.14 -22.77
N VAL A 39 18.75 -3.16 -23.49
CA VAL A 39 19.26 -2.73 -24.80
C VAL A 39 19.48 -1.23 -24.78
N GLU A 40 20.69 -0.82 -25.14
CA GLU A 40 21.09 0.57 -25.24
C GLU A 40 21.55 0.87 -26.67
N VAL A 41 21.20 2.06 -27.14
CA VAL A 41 21.71 2.59 -28.41
C VAL A 41 22.29 3.96 -28.14
N SER A 42 23.55 4.19 -28.50
CA SER A 42 24.28 5.44 -28.26
C SER A 42 24.96 5.92 -29.55
N ASP A 43 24.63 7.12 -29.99
CA ASP A 43 25.12 7.71 -31.24
C ASP A 43 26.68 7.77 -31.31
N ASP A 44 27.34 7.83 -30.15
CA ASP A 44 28.81 7.94 -30.02
C ASP A 44 29.46 6.67 -29.44
N GLY A 45 28.69 5.62 -29.19
CA GLY A 45 29.16 4.35 -28.63
C GLY A 45 29.47 4.41 -27.13
N CYS A 46 29.11 5.51 -26.45
CA CYS A 46 29.27 5.65 -25.01
C CYS A 46 27.97 5.25 -24.31
N PHE A 47 28.04 4.26 -23.44
CA PHE A 47 26.88 3.67 -22.76
C PHE A 47 26.82 4.08 -21.28
N CYS A 48 25.63 4.09 -20.71
CA CYS A 48 25.43 4.54 -19.33
C CYS A 48 25.72 3.44 -18.30
N ASP A 49 26.76 3.62 -17.53
CA ASP A 49 27.14 2.76 -16.40
C ASP A 49 26.94 3.48 -15.03
N GLU A 50 26.19 4.59 -15.01
CA GLU A 50 25.81 5.31 -13.81
C GLU A 50 24.41 4.87 -13.36
N PRO A 51 24.06 4.96 -12.03
CA PRO A 51 22.70 4.75 -11.58
C PRO A 51 21.78 5.84 -12.12
N THR A 52 20.53 5.50 -12.39
CA THR A 52 19.53 6.43 -12.90
C THR A 52 18.43 6.70 -11.88
N GLN A 53 17.52 7.61 -12.17
CA GLN A 53 16.34 7.84 -11.34
C GLN A 53 15.53 6.56 -11.13
N ALA A 54 15.49 5.64 -12.09
CA ALA A 54 14.76 4.38 -12.00
C ALA A 54 15.66 3.22 -11.55
N VAL A 55 16.85 3.03 -12.16
CA VAL A 55 17.64 1.82 -12.06
C VAL A 55 18.94 2.06 -11.28
N TRP A 56 19.15 1.31 -10.19
CA TRP A 56 20.32 1.44 -9.31
C TRP A 56 21.28 0.25 -9.39
N PHE A 57 20.77 -0.95 -9.71
CA PHE A 57 21.53 -2.20 -9.67
C PHE A 57 21.48 -2.90 -11.02
N ARG A 58 22.65 -3.23 -11.57
CA ARG A 58 22.81 -4.01 -12.80
C ARG A 58 23.78 -5.16 -12.63
N ASP A 59 24.34 -5.34 -11.43
CA ASP A 59 25.22 -6.45 -11.08
C ASP A 59 24.42 -7.68 -10.66
N PHE A 60 23.85 -8.36 -11.67
CA PHE A 60 23.11 -9.60 -11.48
C PHE A 60 24.04 -10.81 -11.54
N ASP A 61 23.56 -11.97 -11.05
CA ASP A 61 24.24 -13.23 -11.25
C ASP A 61 24.33 -13.54 -12.76
N ASN A 62 25.46 -14.19 -13.18
CA ASN A 62 25.68 -14.45 -14.59
C ASN A 62 24.69 -15.48 -15.14
N PRO A 63 23.71 -15.09 -15.98
CA PRO A 63 22.82 -16.04 -16.62
C PRO A 63 23.60 -16.82 -17.70
N LYS A 64 23.23 -18.08 -17.89
CA LYS A 64 23.73 -18.86 -19.02
C LYS A 64 22.99 -18.45 -20.28
N PHE A 65 23.72 -18.08 -21.34
CA PHE A 65 23.15 -17.77 -22.62
C PHE A 65 24.13 -18.08 -23.76
N THR A 66 23.59 -18.20 -24.96
CA THR A 66 24.36 -18.20 -26.20
C THR A 66 24.08 -16.94 -26.99
N GLN A 67 25.05 -16.50 -27.76
CA GLN A 67 24.91 -15.31 -28.58
C GLN A 67 25.41 -15.54 -30.01
N SER A 68 24.83 -14.87 -30.97
CA SER A 68 25.33 -14.74 -32.30
C SER A 68 25.05 -13.35 -32.88
N VAL A 69 26.07 -12.83 -33.60
CA VAL A 69 25.90 -11.56 -34.34
C VAL A 69 25.98 -11.88 -35.81
N ILE A 70 24.86 -11.81 -36.53
CA ILE A 70 24.74 -12.15 -37.95
C ILE A 70 24.29 -10.91 -38.71
N LYS A 71 25.19 -10.32 -39.48
CA LYS A 71 24.98 -9.02 -40.17
C LYS A 71 24.61 -7.94 -39.16
N ASN A 72 23.36 -7.45 -39.20
CA ASN A 72 22.83 -6.42 -38.32
C ASN A 72 21.92 -6.99 -37.22
N HIS A 73 21.97 -8.29 -36.95
CA HIS A 73 21.11 -8.91 -35.93
C HIS A 73 21.97 -9.48 -34.80
N ILE A 74 21.64 -9.09 -33.59
CA ILE A 74 22.11 -9.73 -32.37
C ILE A 74 21.02 -10.73 -31.97
N VAL A 75 21.37 -12.01 -31.91
CA VAL A 75 20.48 -13.05 -31.37
C VAL A 75 21.05 -13.54 -30.06
N VAL A 76 20.25 -13.50 -29.01
CA VAL A 76 20.56 -14.02 -27.68
C VAL A 76 19.56 -15.11 -27.34
N LYS A 77 20.06 -16.22 -26.83
CA LYS A 77 19.22 -17.31 -26.35
C LYS A 77 19.64 -17.75 -24.97
N THR A 78 18.69 -17.67 -24.04
CA THR A 78 18.75 -18.20 -22.68
C THR A 78 17.96 -19.51 -22.59
N GLU A 79 17.81 -20.06 -21.40
CA GLU A 79 16.92 -21.20 -21.16
C GLU A 79 15.42 -20.82 -21.24
N LEU A 80 15.07 -19.55 -21.02
CA LEU A 80 13.67 -19.08 -20.92
C LEU A 80 13.24 -18.19 -22.09
N ALA A 81 14.18 -17.59 -22.83
CA ALA A 81 13.84 -16.70 -23.93
C ALA A 81 14.90 -16.72 -25.05
N GLU A 82 14.46 -16.43 -26.29
CA GLU A 82 15.32 -16.12 -27.42
C GLU A 82 14.92 -14.77 -27.98
N LEU A 83 15.87 -13.83 -28.05
CA LEU A 83 15.62 -12.46 -28.53
C LEU A 83 16.42 -12.21 -29.81
N CYS A 84 15.82 -11.46 -30.73
CA CYS A 84 16.50 -10.97 -31.93
C CYS A 84 16.36 -9.45 -32.04
N TYR A 85 17.48 -8.75 -32.01
CA TYR A 85 17.54 -7.30 -32.11
C TYR A 85 18.23 -6.87 -33.43
N ASP A 86 17.61 -5.93 -34.15
CA ASP A 86 18.13 -5.34 -35.38
C ASP A 86 18.90 -4.06 -35.02
N THR A 87 20.24 -4.11 -35.09
CA THR A 87 21.13 -2.99 -34.75
C THR A 87 21.12 -1.87 -35.78
N LYS A 88 20.66 -2.11 -37.01
CA LYS A 88 20.54 -1.08 -38.06
C LYS A 88 19.23 -0.30 -37.93
N LYS A 89 18.15 -0.95 -37.48
CA LYS A 89 16.83 -0.33 -37.30
C LYS A 89 16.59 0.05 -35.83
N HIS A 90 17.51 -0.26 -34.95
CA HIS A 90 17.45 -0.02 -33.51
C HIS A 90 16.12 -0.48 -32.90
N ARG A 91 15.75 -1.74 -33.16
CA ARG A 91 14.50 -2.31 -32.64
C ARG A 91 14.60 -3.80 -32.36
N MET A 92 13.86 -4.24 -31.35
CA MET A 92 13.60 -5.65 -31.14
C MET A 92 12.73 -6.17 -32.29
N LEU A 93 13.12 -7.30 -32.91
CA LEU A 93 12.35 -7.93 -33.96
C LEU A 93 11.37 -8.93 -33.40
N TYR A 94 11.84 -9.79 -32.51
CA TYR A 94 11.00 -10.76 -31.82
C TYR A 94 11.62 -11.20 -30.49
N ILE A 95 10.75 -11.71 -29.62
CA ILE A 95 11.10 -12.49 -28.43
C ILE A 95 10.29 -13.79 -28.48
N ASN A 96 10.99 -14.91 -28.50
CA ASN A 96 10.41 -16.24 -28.34
C ASN A 96 10.52 -16.64 -26.87
N LEU A 97 9.42 -16.96 -26.24
CA LEU A 97 9.38 -17.46 -24.86
C LEU A 97 9.49 -18.99 -24.82
N ALA A 98 9.90 -19.55 -23.70
CA ALA A 98 10.03 -20.99 -23.52
C ALA A 98 8.70 -21.75 -23.67
N ASP A 99 7.58 -21.08 -23.43
CA ASP A 99 6.21 -21.59 -23.63
C ASP A 99 5.73 -21.55 -25.08
N SER A 100 6.63 -21.30 -26.04
CA SER A 100 6.39 -21.25 -27.49
C SER A 100 5.66 -20.01 -27.98
N ARG A 101 5.41 -18.99 -27.18
CA ARG A 101 4.88 -17.70 -27.65
C ARG A 101 5.95 -16.97 -28.47
N HIS A 102 5.54 -16.43 -29.64
CA HIS A 102 6.37 -15.60 -30.51
C HIS A 102 5.85 -14.16 -30.47
N ILE A 103 6.59 -13.26 -29.85
CA ILE A 103 6.16 -11.88 -29.57
C ILE A 103 6.90 -10.92 -30.49
N THR A 104 6.14 -10.13 -31.23
CA THR A 104 6.63 -9.06 -32.13
C THR A 104 6.01 -7.71 -31.82
N ASP A 105 4.94 -7.68 -31.02
CA ASP A 105 4.29 -6.47 -30.51
C ASP A 105 4.53 -6.37 -29.00
N PHE A 106 5.38 -5.45 -28.60
CA PHE A 106 5.80 -5.22 -27.21
C PHE A 106 4.93 -4.20 -26.48
N ASN A 107 3.93 -3.63 -27.15
CA ASN A 107 3.03 -2.62 -26.59
C ASN A 107 1.65 -3.18 -26.22
N SER A 108 1.30 -4.38 -26.72
CA SER A 108 0.01 -4.99 -26.44
C SER A 108 0.02 -5.80 -25.14
N GLY A 109 -1.16 -5.97 -24.55
CA GLY A 109 -1.35 -6.86 -23.39
C GLY A 109 -0.78 -6.36 -22.07
N ASN A 110 -0.22 -5.14 -22.00
CA ASN A 110 0.32 -4.58 -20.76
C ASN A 110 -0.78 -4.49 -19.68
N LEU A 111 -0.51 -5.03 -18.48
CA LEU A 111 -1.47 -5.14 -17.37
C LEU A 111 -1.60 -3.84 -16.58
N LYS A 112 -0.95 -2.78 -17.03
CA LYS A 112 -0.90 -1.45 -16.44
C LYS A 112 -0.22 -1.44 -15.07
N GLY A 113 0.18 -0.27 -14.65
CA GLY A 113 0.77 0.05 -13.37
C GLY A 113 -0.11 1.02 -12.60
N THR A 114 0.35 2.23 -12.44
CA THR A 114 -0.32 3.29 -11.67
C THR A 114 -0.25 4.63 -12.42
N CYS A 115 -0.66 5.70 -11.78
CA CYS A 115 -0.51 7.06 -12.30
C CYS A 115 -0.09 8.04 -11.20
N ARG A 116 0.35 9.22 -11.59
CA ARG A 116 0.88 10.24 -10.68
C ARG A 116 -0.15 10.69 -9.65
N THR A 117 -1.41 10.86 -10.05
CA THR A 117 -2.47 11.41 -9.21
C THR A 117 -3.86 11.06 -9.71
N LEU A 118 -4.80 10.97 -8.79
CA LEU A 118 -6.24 10.91 -9.02
C LEU A 118 -6.94 12.24 -8.71
N ASP A 119 -6.21 13.36 -8.64
CA ASP A 119 -6.80 14.68 -8.37
C ASP A 119 -7.94 15.00 -9.33
N GLY A 120 -9.11 15.31 -8.76
CA GLY A 120 -10.30 15.61 -9.53
C GLY A 120 -10.94 14.42 -10.23
N SER A 121 -10.47 13.20 -9.95
CA SER A 121 -11.06 11.98 -10.51
C SER A 121 -12.52 11.84 -10.08
N CYS A 122 -13.37 11.54 -11.06
CA CYS A 122 -14.79 11.23 -10.89
C CYS A 122 -15.12 9.78 -11.25
N GLY A 123 -14.12 8.93 -11.39
CA GLY A 123 -14.24 7.52 -11.76
C GLY A 123 -12.89 6.95 -12.17
N LYS A 124 -12.84 6.25 -13.31
CA LYS A 124 -11.62 5.63 -13.84
C LYS A 124 -10.70 6.67 -14.45
N GLU A 125 -9.40 6.49 -14.18
CA GLU A 125 -8.33 7.29 -14.76
C GLU A 125 -7.40 6.40 -15.61
N PRO A 126 -6.76 6.94 -16.65
CA PRO A 126 -5.72 6.23 -17.41
C PRO A 126 -4.52 5.90 -16.51
N LEU A 127 -4.04 4.66 -16.62
CA LEU A 127 -2.84 4.22 -15.92
C LEU A 127 -1.66 4.11 -16.89
N GLU A 128 -0.46 4.40 -16.38
CA GLU A 128 0.80 4.16 -17.07
C GLU A 128 1.06 2.65 -17.19
N ASP A 129 1.99 2.27 -18.06
CA ASP A 129 2.33 0.86 -18.23
C ASP A 129 3.10 0.31 -17.02
N GLY A 130 2.82 -0.96 -16.69
CA GLY A 130 3.58 -1.76 -15.75
C GLY A 130 4.68 -2.57 -16.45
N ILE A 131 5.45 -3.32 -15.65
CA ILE A 131 6.55 -4.18 -16.16
C ILE A 131 6.08 -5.62 -16.42
N VAL A 132 4.78 -5.87 -16.44
CA VAL A 132 4.17 -7.16 -16.71
C VAL A 132 3.10 -7.05 -17.79
N SER A 133 2.95 -8.10 -18.59
CA SER A 133 2.04 -8.12 -19.73
C SER A 133 1.45 -9.50 -19.94
N ARG A 134 0.17 -9.58 -20.32
CA ARG A 134 -0.51 -10.83 -20.60
C ARG A 134 0.06 -11.55 -21.84
N ASN A 135 0.68 -10.83 -22.76
CA ASN A 135 1.40 -11.46 -23.87
C ASN A 135 2.75 -12.06 -23.46
N GLY A 136 3.21 -11.79 -22.23
CA GLY A 136 4.43 -12.35 -21.62
C GLY A 136 5.67 -11.46 -21.73
N VAL A 137 5.59 -10.31 -22.39
CA VAL A 137 6.69 -9.36 -22.52
C VAL A 137 6.22 -7.94 -22.21
N ALA A 138 6.94 -7.25 -21.35
CA ALA A 138 6.76 -5.82 -21.08
C ALA A 138 8.08 -5.07 -21.23
N THR A 139 8.01 -3.75 -21.39
CA THR A 139 9.18 -2.90 -21.56
C THR A 139 9.21 -1.78 -20.54
N LEU A 140 10.40 -1.46 -20.04
CA LEU A 140 10.66 -0.26 -19.23
C LEU A 140 11.67 0.60 -19.98
N ASN A 141 11.29 1.83 -20.34
CA ASN A 141 12.18 2.80 -20.97
C ASN A 141 12.80 3.70 -19.89
N ASP A 142 14.11 3.62 -19.75
CA ASP A 142 14.93 4.41 -18.82
C ASP A 142 15.73 5.53 -19.52
N GLY A 143 15.64 5.63 -20.83
CA GLY A 143 16.43 6.56 -21.64
C GLY A 143 16.22 8.04 -21.32
N LYS A 144 15.07 8.37 -20.72
CA LYS A 144 14.74 9.75 -20.29
C LYS A 144 15.14 10.04 -18.84
N SER A 145 15.46 9.02 -18.05
CA SER A 145 15.85 9.20 -16.65
C SER A 145 17.19 9.88 -16.56
N LEU A 146 17.31 10.80 -15.62
CA LEU A 146 18.59 11.41 -15.25
C LEU A 146 19.47 10.38 -14.53
N VAL A 147 20.77 10.57 -14.55
CA VAL A 147 21.71 9.78 -13.75
C VAL A 147 21.91 10.43 -12.39
N ILE A 148 22.23 9.62 -11.39
CA ILE A 148 22.53 10.06 -10.03
C ILE A 148 24.03 10.18 -9.89
N GLY A 149 24.51 11.37 -9.52
CA GLY A 149 25.92 11.63 -9.29
C GLY A 149 26.45 11.00 -7.99
N GLU A 150 27.78 11.04 -7.81
CA GLU A 150 28.43 10.58 -6.58
C GLU A 150 28.01 11.35 -5.32
N ASP A 151 27.46 12.55 -5.51
CA ASP A 151 26.87 13.38 -4.46
C ASP A 151 25.39 13.06 -4.16
N GLY A 152 24.83 12.06 -4.83
CA GLY A 152 23.41 11.67 -4.71
C GLY A 152 22.44 12.58 -5.47
N LEU A 153 22.94 13.57 -6.23
CA LEU A 153 22.08 14.50 -6.95
C LEU A 153 21.87 14.07 -8.41
N PRO A 154 20.64 14.25 -8.95
CA PRO A 154 20.35 13.94 -10.34
C PRO A 154 21.00 14.95 -11.30
N LYS A 155 21.59 14.44 -12.35
CA LYS A 155 22.21 15.21 -13.43
C LYS A 155 21.81 14.66 -14.80
N PRO A 156 21.82 15.45 -15.88
CA PRO A 156 21.63 14.96 -17.24
C PRO A 156 22.62 13.85 -17.59
N ARG A 157 22.22 12.90 -18.42
CA ARG A 157 23.14 11.92 -19.01
C ARG A 157 24.21 12.63 -19.84
N ALA A 158 25.44 12.14 -19.78
CA ALA A 158 26.56 12.72 -20.56
C ALA A 158 26.35 12.54 -22.08
N HIS A 159 25.70 11.45 -22.49
CA HIS A 159 25.49 11.08 -23.88
C HIS A 159 24.01 10.84 -24.14
N LYS A 160 23.55 11.20 -25.36
CA LYS A 160 22.20 10.87 -25.79
C LYS A 160 22.12 9.40 -26.17
N GLN A 161 21.19 8.69 -25.57
CA GLN A 161 20.99 7.27 -25.81
C GLN A 161 19.54 6.84 -25.60
N SER A 162 19.15 5.71 -26.20
CA SER A 162 18.01 4.93 -25.73
C SER A 162 18.48 3.92 -24.69
N ASP A 163 17.60 3.52 -23.80
CA ASP A 163 17.90 2.59 -22.70
C ASP A 163 16.61 1.86 -22.33
N ASP A 164 16.43 0.65 -22.85
CA ASP A 164 15.21 -0.12 -22.77
C ASP A 164 15.47 -1.46 -22.07
N TYR A 165 14.62 -1.80 -21.10
CA TYR A 165 14.62 -3.09 -20.43
C TYR A 165 13.43 -3.91 -20.91
N PHE A 166 13.70 -5.13 -21.38
CA PHE A 166 12.68 -6.09 -21.83
C PHE A 166 12.48 -7.16 -20.75
N PHE A 167 11.31 -7.20 -20.18
CA PHE A 167 10.87 -8.18 -19.18
C PHE A 167 10.12 -9.30 -19.90
N ALA A 168 10.80 -10.40 -20.21
CA ALA A 168 10.29 -11.54 -21.00
C ALA A 168 9.94 -12.73 -20.09
N TYR A 169 9.12 -12.50 -19.06
CA TYR A 169 8.84 -13.48 -18.00
C TYR A 169 7.64 -14.41 -18.32
N GLY A 170 7.01 -14.23 -19.47
CA GLY A 170 5.81 -15.02 -19.75
C GLY A 170 4.71 -14.70 -18.73
N ASN A 171 4.23 -15.75 -18.09
CA ASN A 171 3.20 -15.63 -17.04
C ASN A 171 3.80 -15.60 -15.60
N ASP A 172 5.12 -15.58 -15.45
CA ASP A 172 5.77 -15.47 -14.14
C ASP A 172 5.89 -14.01 -13.69
N TYR A 173 4.75 -13.41 -13.36
CA TYR A 173 4.67 -12.00 -12.93
C TYR A 173 5.40 -11.74 -11.61
N ILE A 174 5.40 -12.73 -10.71
CA ILE A 174 6.06 -12.63 -9.40
C ILE A 174 7.57 -12.47 -9.57
N SER A 175 8.19 -13.28 -10.43
CA SER A 175 9.62 -13.17 -10.73
C SER A 175 9.94 -11.88 -11.48
N ALA A 176 9.07 -11.43 -12.39
CA ALA A 176 9.23 -10.15 -13.08
C ALA A 176 9.30 -8.97 -12.09
N VAL A 177 8.37 -8.90 -11.14
CA VAL A 177 8.34 -7.85 -10.12
C VAL A 177 9.51 -7.98 -9.15
N ARG A 178 9.88 -9.18 -8.74
CA ARG A 178 11.07 -9.42 -7.89
C ARG A 178 12.36 -8.94 -8.56
N ASP A 179 12.55 -9.25 -9.84
CA ASP A 179 13.74 -8.81 -10.56
C ASP A 179 13.69 -7.30 -10.87
N PHE A 180 12.50 -6.72 -11.01
CA PHE A 180 12.35 -5.27 -11.03
C PHE A 180 12.79 -4.62 -9.70
N PHE A 181 12.45 -5.18 -8.54
CA PHE A 181 12.95 -4.70 -7.25
C PHE A 181 14.47 -4.87 -7.12
N LYS A 182 15.03 -5.98 -7.58
CA LYS A 182 16.50 -6.14 -7.63
C LYS A 182 17.16 -5.10 -8.53
N LEU A 183 16.56 -4.80 -9.68
CA LEU A 183 17.07 -3.81 -10.64
C LEU A 183 16.99 -2.38 -10.10
N THR A 184 15.91 -2.04 -9.44
CA THR A 184 15.61 -0.66 -9.02
C THR A 184 15.94 -0.38 -7.56
N GLY A 185 16.17 -1.40 -6.74
CA GLY A 185 16.28 -1.36 -5.28
C GLY A 185 14.97 -1.67 -4.60
N PHE A 186 15.03 -2.39 -3.50
CA PHE A 186 13.83 -2.77 -2.74
C PHE A 186 13.17 -1.59 -2.04
N ALA A 187 11.87 -1.68 -1.80
CA ALA A 187 11.16 -0.75 -0.94
C ALA A 187 11.70 -0.82 0.49
N PRO A 188 11.88 0.29 1.20
CA PRO A 188 12.28 0.25 2.59
C PRO A 188 11.20 -0.42 3.45
N LEU A 189 11.62 -1.03 4.56
CA LEU A 189 10.70 -1.49 5.59
C LEU A 189 10.07 -0.28 6.26
N ILE A 190 8.78 0.02 5.97
CA ILE A 190 8.12 1.19 6.53
C ILE A 190 7.86 1.04 8.04
N PRO A 191 7.83 2.13 8.82
CA PRO A 191 7.50 2.07 10.24
C PRO A 191 6.12 1.46 10.47
N ARG A 192 5.98 0.68 11.56
CA ARG A 192 4.75 -0.06 11.87
C ARG A 192 3.55 0.86 12.07
N PHE A 193 3.73 2.05 12.65
CA PHE A 193 2.67 3.02 12.87
C PHE A 193 1.99 3.46 11.55
N ALA A 194 2.71 3.44 10.44
CA ALA A 194 2.16 3.79 9.12
C ALA A 194 1.06 2.82 8.64
N LEU A 195 1.02 1.61 9.17
CA LEU A 195 0.03 0.57 8.83
C LEU A 195 -1.27 0.65 9.63
N GLY A 196 -1.32 1.45 10.70
CA GLY A 196 -2.52 1.69 11.49
C GLY A 196 -3.49 2.66 10.82
N ASN A 197 -4.42 3.20 11.60
CA ASN A 197 -5.39 4.17 11.07
C ASN A 197 -4.83 5.60 11.18
N TRP A 198 -5.06 6.40 10.15
CA TRP A 198 -4.66 7.80 10.13
C TRP A 198 -5.89 8.71 10.16
N TRP A 199 -5.79 9.78 10.91
CA TRP A 199 -6.71 10.92 10.78
C TRP A 199 -6.06 12.01 9.95
N SER A 200 -6.78 12.49 8.95
CA SER A 200 -6.38 13.61 8.09
C SER A 200 -7.63 14.39 7.65
N ARG A 201 -7.52 15.70 7.67
CA ARG A 201 -8.57 16.58 7.11
C ARG A 201 -8.01 17.97 6.83
N TYR A 202 -8.26 18.48 5.62
CA TYR A 202 -8.04 19.89 5.32
C TYR A 202 -9.07 20.72 6.08
N LYS A 203 -8.66 21.32 7.20
CA LYS A 203 -9.47 22.21 8.03
C LYS A 203 -8.56 23.06 8.91
N ALA A 204 -8.90 24.36 9.01
CA ALA A 204 -8.25 25.30 9.93
C ALA A 204 -8.65 24.97 11.39
N TYR A 205 -8.02 23.96 11.97
CA TYR A 205 -8.19 23.64 13.38
C TYR A 205 -7.38 24.59 14.25
N THR A 206 -7.96 25.00 15.39
CA THR A 206 -7.12 25.46 16.50
C THR A 206 -6.47 24.28 17.19
N GLN A 207 -5.38 24.56 17.91
CA GLN A 207 -4.69 23.57 18.75
C GLN A 207 -5.67 22.83 19.69
N GLU A 208 -6.57 23.59 20.33
CA GLU A 208 -7.57 23.04 21.26
C GLU A 208 -8.60 22.14 20.54
N GLU A 209 -9.13 22.59 19.40
CA GLU A 209 -10.07 21.80 18.58
C GLU A 209 -9.45 20.50 18.11
N TYR A 210 -8.19 20.55 17.65
CA TYR A 210 -7.50 19.34 17.17
C TYR A 210 -7.22 18.34 18.31
N LEU A 211 -6.73 18.82 19.46
CA LEU A 211 -6.53 17.97 20.64
C LEU A 211 -7.85 17.41 21.18
N THR A 212 -8.92 18.21 21.18
CA THR A 212 -10.26 17.72 21.54
C THR A 212 -10.75 16.63 20.61
N LEU A 213 -10.51 16.78 19.30
CA LEU A 213 -10.83 15.75 18.31
C LEU A 213 -10.05 14.46 18.54
N MET A 214 -8.74 14.56 18.76
CA MET A 214 -7.90 13.39 19.03
C MET A 214 -8.29 12.69 20.34
N ASN A 215 -8.56 13.46 21.40
CA ASN A 215 -9.08 12.91 22.64
C ASN A 215 -10.42 12.18 22.46
N ARG A 216 -11.30 12.70 21.59
CA ARG A 216 -12.56 12.02 21.28
C ARG A 216 -12.35 10.66 20.60
N PHE A 217 -11.35 10.51 19.74
CA PHE A 217 -10.99 9.20 19.18
C PHE A 217 -10.52 8.25 20.30
N ILE A 218 -9.67 8.72 21.21
CA ILE A 218 -9.20 7.94 22.37
C ILE A 218 -10.39 7.52 23.25
N ASP A 219 -11.24 8.46 23.67
CA ASP A 219 -12.38 8.20 24.54
C ASP A 219 -13.40 7.24 23.88
N SER A 220 -13.52 7.29 22.55
CA SER A 220 -14.36 6.38 21.77
C SER A 220 -13.67 5.04 21.50
N LYS A 221 -12.43 4.85 21.97
CA LYS A 221 -11.61 3.65 21.75
C LYS A 221 -11.47 3.32 20.25
N ILE A 222 -11.21 4.34 19.45
CA ILE A 222 -10.95 4.27 18.02
C ILE A 222 -9.46 4.54 17.82
N PRO A 223 -8.63 3.54 17.53
CA PRO A 223 -7.20 3.70 17.41
C PRO A 223 -6.84 4.58 16.22
N ILE A 224 -6.00 5.58 16.44
CA ILE A 224 -5.39 6.44 15.42
C ILE A 224 -3.89 6.46 15.66
N THR A 225 -3.11 6.09 14.68
CA THR A 225 -1.65 6.02 14.83
C THR A 225 -0.94 7.24 14.27
N VAL A 226 -1.57 7.94 13.31
CA VAL A 226 -1.01 9.14 12.69
C VAL A 226 -2.03 10.27 12.72
N ALA A 227 -1.61 11.40 13.26
CA ALA A 227 -2.32 12.67 13.27
C ALA A 227 -1.74 13.57 12.18
N THR A 228 -2.50 13.81 11.12
CA THR A 228 -2.10 14.67 10.00
C THR A 228 -2.65 16.07 10.22
N VAL A 229 -1.79 17.08 10.19
CA VAL A 229 -2.20 18.49 10.18
C VAL A 229 -1.97 19.03 8.77
N ASP A 230 -3.07 19.46 8.15
CA ASP A 230 -3.07 20.01 6.79
C ASP A 230 -2.64 21.47 6.78
N MET A 231 -2.58 22.08 5.62
CA MET A 231 -1.83 23.34 5.37
C MET A 231 -2.08 24.51 6.33
N ASP A 232 -3.20 24.55 7.05
CA ASP A 232 -3.46 25.61 8.02
C ASP A 232 -2.56 25.57 9.29
N TRP A 233 -1.66 24.59 9.40
CA TRP A 233 -0.63 24.60 10.44
C TRP A 233 0.32 25.80 10.29
N HIS A 234 0.49 26.33 9.06
CA HIS A 234 1.24 27.53 8.74
C HIS A 234 0.32 28.69 8.37
N TRP A 235 0.88 29.88 8.19
CA TRP A 235 0.13 31.05 7.78
C TRP A 235 -0.41 30.93 6.34
N VAL A 236 -1.73 31.00 6.17
CA VAL A 236 -2.42 30.93 4.87
C VAL A 236 -2.98 32.27 4.40
N ASP A 237 -3.23 33.21 5.29
CA ASP A 237 -3.76 34.55 4.97
C ASP A 237 -2.63 35.60 4.82
N VAL A 238 -1.58 35.25 4.07
CA VAL A 238 -0.30 35.96 3.98
C VAL A 238 -0.46 37.42 3.55
N LYS A 239 -1.26 37.67 2.53
CA LYS A 239 -1.46 39.05 2.02
C LYS A 239 -2.17 39.94 3.04
N LYS A 240 -3.14 39.40 3.76
CA LYS A 240 -3.85 40.15 4.81
C LYS A 240 -2.92 40.50 5.98
N ARG A 241 -2.02 39.57 6.36
CA ARG A 241 -1.16 39.69 7.53
C ARG A 241 0.14 40.43 7.28
N PHE A 242 0.83 40.04 6.22
CA PHE A 242 2.20 40.46 5.94
C PHE A 242 2.27 41.43 4.73
N GLY A 243 1.13 41.71 4.11
CA GLY A 243 1.01 42.68 3.01
C GLY A 243 1.23 42.03 1.63
N LYS A 244 0.96 42.89 0.59
CA LYS A 244 0.99 42.46 -0.82
C LYS A 244 2.36 41.94 -1.27
N GLU A 245 3.44 42.50 -0.75
CA GLU A 245 4.80 42.08 -1.13
C GLU A 245 5.12 40.70 -0.59
N ALA A 246 4.68 40.36 0.61
CA ALA A 246 4.82 39.04 1.18
C ALA A 246 4.05 37.96 0.39
N ALA A 247 2.87 38.33 -0.11
CA ALA A 247 2.02 37.45 -0.91
C ALA A 247 2.38 37.43 -2.39
N LYS A 248 3.39 38.18 -2.81
CA LYS A 248 3.76 38.28 -4.23
C LYS A 248 4.32 36.94 -4.73
N ASN A 249 3.64 36.44 -5.73
CA ASN A 249 3.94 35.12 -6.32
C ASN A 249 4.62 35.27 -7.69
N SER A 250 5.87 35.71 -7.69
CA SER A 250 6.66 35.89 -8.91
C SER A 250 7.30 34.58 -9.40
N HIS A 251 7.10 33.44 -8.70
CA HIS A 251 7.95 32.25 -8.85
C HIS A 251 7.20 30.93 -9.07
N CYS A 252 5.86 30.93 -9.12
CA CYS A 252 5.10 29.74 -9.49
C CYS A 252 5.40 29.33 -10.94
N ASN A 253 5.67 28.06 -11.12
CA ASN A 253 6.10 27.52 -12.39
C ASN A 253 4.95 27.34 -13.40
N THR A 254 3.71 27.20 -12.91
CA THR A 254 2.54 26.96 -13.76
C THR A 254 1.43 27.98 -13.53
N ALA A 255 0.53 28.16 -14.51
CA ALA A 255 -0.65 28.97 -14.37
C ALA A 255 -1.61 28.44 -13.28
N LYS A 256 -1.69 27.13 -13.13
CA LYS A 256 -2.51 26.48 -12.11
C LYS A 256 -2.00 26.80 -10.70
N GLU A 257 -0.71 26.71 -10.46
CA GLU A 257 -0.09 27.10 -9.19
C GLU A 257 -0.32 28.57 -8.85
N ARG A 258 -0.11 29.45 -9.83
CA ARG A 258 -0.40 30.91 -9.66
C ARG A 258 -1.86 31.17 -9.30
N TYR A 259 -2.78 30.42 -9.91
CA TYR A 259 -4.20 30.55 -9.62
C TYR A 259 -4.52 30.12 -8.18
N PHE A 260 -4.04 28.97 -7.74
CA PHE A 260 -4.28 28.47 -6.37
C PHE A 260 -3.62 29.37 -5.32
N ASP A 261 -2.40 29.81 -5.54
CA ASP A 261 -1.73 30.71 -4.62
C ASP A 261 -2.45 32.08 -4.54
N MET A 262 -2.96 32.61 -5.67
CA MET A 262 -3.78 33.80 -5.68
C MET A 262 -5.10 33.60 -4.92
N MET A 263 -5.75 32.45 -5.08
CA MET A 263 -7.01 32.14 -4.39
C MET A 263 -6.81 31.90 -2.89
N SER A 264 -5.64 31.45 -2.47
CA SER A 264 -5.25 31.24 -1.07
C SER A 264 -4.60 32.47 -0.44
N ASP A 265 -4.76 33.64 -1.02
CA ASP A 265 -4.19 34.92 -0.54
C ASP A 265 -2.65 34.89 -0.37
N GLY A 266 -1.97 34.07 -1.18
CA GLY A 266 -0.52 33.85 -1.16
C GLY A 266 -0.04 32.89 -0.10
N GLY A 267 -0.93 32.18 0.57
CA GLY A 267 -0.63 31.28 1.71
C GLY A 267 -0.58 29.79 1.39
N TRP A 268 -0.50 29.43 0.10
CA TRP A 268 -0.40 28.01 -0.27
C TRP A 268 0.91 27.36 0.22
N THR A 269 2.03 28.08 0.09
CA THR A 269 3.34 27.68 0.65
C THR A 269 3.57 28.40 1.98
N GLY A 270 4.02 27.67 2.99
CA GLY A 270 4.43 28.23 4.29
C GLY A 270 5.24 27.24 5.11
N TYR A 271 6.08 27.78 6.01
CA TYR A 271 6.98 27.01 6.87
C TYR A 271 6.98 27.51 8.33
N SER A 272 6.18 28.49 8.63
CA SER A 272 6.08 29.10 9.96
C SER A 272 4.74 28.78 10.59
N TRP A 273 4.73 28.28 11.82
CA TRP A 273 3.52 27.97 12.53
C TRP A 273 2.56 29.16 12.61
N ASN A 274 1.30 28.91 12.28
CA ASN A 274 0.22 29.83 12.53
C ASN A 274 -0.05 29.89 14.04
N THR A 275 0.62 30.80 14.73
CA THR A 275 0.55 30.92 16.20
C THR A 275 -0.81 31.39 16.72
N GLU A 276 -1.73 31.85 15.85
CA GLU A 276 -3.11 32.10 16.24
C GLU A 276 -3.91 30.81 16.38
N LEU A 277 -3.66 29.86 15.50
CA LEU A 277 -4.28 28.53 15.56
C LEU A 277 -3.52 27.60 16.52
N PHE A 278 -2.20 27.62 16.47
CA PHE A 278 -1.30 26.80 17.29
C PHE A 278 -0.38 27.68 18.13
N PRO A 279 -0.86 28.23 19.26
CA PRO A 279 -0.09 29.17 20.08
C PRO A 279 1.14 28.53 20.74
N ASN A 280 1.16 27.23 20.93
CA ASN A 280 2.30 26.50 21.46
C ASN A 280 2.52 25.19 20.69
N PRO A 281 3.16 25.24 19.50
CA PRO A 281 3.34 24.06 18.66
C PRO A 281 4.11 22.93 19.31
N GLN A 282 5.13 23.25 20.10
CA GLN A 282 5.94 22.24 20.79
C GLN A 282 5.13 21.45 21.83
N GLU A 283 4.31 22.14 22.61
CA GLU A 283 3.39 21.49 23.55
C GLU A 283 2.32 20.68 22.83
N PHE A 284 1.82 21.20 21.70
CA PHE A 284 0.84 20.52 20.87
C PHE A 284 1.39 19.17 20.36
N LEU A 285 2.56 19.18 19.74
CA LEU A 285 3.22 17.98 19.23
C LEU A 285 3.52 16.99 20.36
N LYS A 286 4.04 17.51 21.50
CA LYS A 286 4.30 16.67 22.67
C LYS A 286 3.04 15.97 23.18
N LYS A 287 1.89 16.67 23.28
CA LYS A 287 0.61 16.08 23.72
C LYS A 287 0.13 14.99 22.78
N LEU A 288 0.37 15.13 21.48
CA LEU A 288 0.06 14.07 20.51
C LEU A 288 0.96 12.85 20.73
N HIS A 289 2.27 13.04 20.86
CA HIS A 289 3.22 11.96 21.12
C HIS A 289 2.98 11.27 22.47
N ASP A 290 2.63 12.01 23.53
CA ASP A 290 2.29 11.44 24.83
C ASP A 290 1.08 10.47 24.77
N ASN A 291 0.31 10.50 23.67
CA ASN A 291 -0.82 9.60 23.38
C ASN A 291 -0.56 8.66 22.21
N ASP A 292 0.70 8.36 21.92
CA ASP A 292 1.16 7.44 20.88
C ASP A 292 0.74 7.83 19.43
N PHE A 293 0.41 9.09 19.17
CA PHE A 293 0.26 9.57 17.80
C PHE A 293 1.61 9.92 17.17
N LYS A 294 1.81 9.60 15.91
CA LYS A 294 2.83 10.21 15.05
C LYS A 294 2.24 11.36 14.28
N VAL A 295 3.06 12.38 13.98
CA VAL A 295 2.56 13.62 13.39
C VAL A 295 3.23 13.90 12.05
N THR A 296 2.40 14.20 11.03
CA THR A 296 2.85 14.69 9.74
C THR A 296 2.18 16.02 9.41
N LEU A 297 2.96 16.91 8.81
CA LEU A 297 2.50 18.21 8.33
C LEU A 297 2.49 18.22 6.80
N ASN A 298 1.49 18.89 6.23
CA ASN A 298 1.36 19.10 4.79
C ASN A 298 2.36 20.16 4.30
N LEU A 299 2.94 19.97 3.12
CA LEU A 299 3.90 20.85 2.46
C LEU A 299 3.52 21.14 1.02
N HIS A 300 3.59 22.43 0.65
CA HIS A 300 3.49 22.94 -0.72
C HIS A 300 4.68 23.85 -1.01
N PRO A 301 5.83 23.35 -1.47
CA PRO A 301 7.07 24.13 -1.52
C PRO A 301 7.15 25.11 -2.70
N ALA A 302 6.18 25.15 -3.61
CA ALA A 302 6.26 25.81 -4.92
C ALA A 302 6.69 27.28 -4.89
N THR A 303 6.27 28.06 -3.89
CA THR A 303 6.57 29.49 -3.81
C THR A 303 7.97 29.79 -3.26
N GLY A 304 8.62 28.80 -2.65
CA GLY A 304 9.94 28.96 -2.04
C GLY A 304 9.90 29.66 -0.67
N ILE A 305 10.97 30.38 -0.31
CA ILE A 305 11.12 30.98 1.03
C ILE A 305 10.89 32.49 0.96
N ARG A 306 9.98 32.99 1.77
CA ARG A 306 9.55 34.38 1.79
C ARG A 306 9.94 35.07 3.10
N PHE A 307 10.07 36.42 3.07
CA PHE A 307 10.63 37.19 4.17
C PHE A 307 9.79 37.19 5.47
N PHE A 308 8.57 36.75 5.45
CA PHE A 308 7.72 36.62 6.63
C PHE A 308 7.92 35.31 7.41
N GLU A 309 8.61 34.35 6.81
CA GLU A 309 8.87 33.05 7.45
C GLU A 309 9.80 33.21 8.65
N ASP A 310 9.56 32.48 9.74
CA ASP A 310 10.39 32.51 10.95
C ASP A 310 11.85 32.14 10.64
N CYS A 311 12.06 31.20 9.72
CA CYS A 311 13.39 30.76 9.27
C CYS A 311 14.09 31.75 8.33
N TYR A 312 13.41 32.81 7.85
CA TYR A 312 13.89 33.64 6.74
C TYR A 312 15.22 34.31 7.01
N ASN A 313 15.40 34.90 8.22
CA ASN A 313 16.63 35.64 8.53
C ASN A 313 17.88 34.74 8.47
N ASP A 314 17.79 33.51 8.95
CA ASP A 314 18.92 32.57 8.95
C ASP A 314 19.10 31.98 7.55
N PHE A 315 18.00 31.74 6.83
CA PHE A 315 18.04 31.31 5.44
C PHE A 315 18.74 32.36 4.55
N ALA A 316 18.36 33.65 4.65
CA ALA A 316 18.95 34.74 3.88
C ALA A 316 20.45 34.89 4.18
N LYS A 317 20.86 34.90 5.44
CA LYS A 317 22.27 34.92 5.84
C LYS A 317 23.05 33.73 5.26
N PHE A 318 22.47 32.54 5.32
CA PHE A 318 23.09 31.34 4.76
C PHE A 318 23.29 31.45 3.24
N MET A 319 22.29 32.02 2.55
CA MET A 319 22.37 32.29 1.11
C MET A 319 23.37 33.41 0.78
N GLY A 320 23.82 34.20 1.77
CA GLY A 320 24.80 35.30 1.61
C GLY A 320 24.16 36.65 1.35
N ASP A 321 22.87 36.79 1.61
CA ASP A 321 22.11 38.05 1.40
C ASP A 321 21.82 38.74 2.77
N ASP A 322 21.64 40.07 2.75
CA ASP A 322 21.15 40.81 3.94
C ASP A 322 19.64 40.57 4.11
N PRO A 323 19.18 40.04 5.25
CA PRO A 323 17.77 39.81 5.51
C PRO A 323 16.90 41.10 5.38
N LYS A 324 17.49 42.28 5.56
CA LYS A 324 16.78 43.56 5.43
C LYS A 324 16.32 43.84 4.01
N GLU A 325 16.94 43.22 3.01
CA GLU A 325 16.55 43.38 1.59
C GLU A 325 15.20 42.69 1.28
N LYS A 326 14.74 41.78 2.17
CA LYS A 326 13.48 41.05 2.02
C LYS A 326 13.38 40.34 0.67
N LYS A 327 14.50 39.76 0.19
CA LYS A 327 14.58 39.01 -1.04
C LYS A 327 13.73 37.75 -0.94
N HIS A 328 12.95 37.44 -1.97
CA HIS A 328 12.23 36.17 -2.07
C HIS A 328 13.15 35.13 -2.71
N TYR A 329 13.23 33.96 -2.10
CA TYR A 329 13.99 32.82 -2.64
C TYR A 329 13.03 31.89 -3.37
N ARG A 330 13.22 31.77 -4.69
CA ARG A 330 12.49 30.80 -5.49
C ARG A 330 12.78 29.38 -4.98
N PHE A 331 11.78 28.51 -5.01
CA PHE A 331 11.99 27.09 -4.81
C PHE A 331 12.91 26.55 -5.92
N ASP A 332 14.11 26.14 -5.55
CA ASP A 332 15.10 25.57 -6.47
C ASP A 332 15.78 24.35 -5.87
N ILE A 333 15.15 23.20 -6.07
CA ILE A 333 15.60 21.90 -5.60
C ILE A 333 16.81 21.36 -6.41
N THR A 334 17.41 22.19 -7.27
CA THR A 334 18.62 21.87 -8.07
C THR A 334 19.84 22.63 -7.61
N ASP A 335 19.67 23.70 -6.83
CA ASP A 335 20.76 24.46 -6.23
C ASP A 335 21.19 23.82 -4.91
N LYS A 336 22.45 23.38 -4.84
CA LYS A 336 22.99 22.74 -3.63
C LYS A 336 22.87 23.59 -2.38
N LYS A 337 23.14 24.90 -2.49
CA LYS A 337 23.07 25.82 -1.37
C LYS A 337 21.64 25.98 -0.89
N PHE A 338 20.66 26.03 -1.82
CA PHE A 338 19.24 26.05 -1.49
C PHE A 338 18.82 24.72 -0.82
N ILE A 339 19.22 23.57 -1.36
CA ILE A 339 18.91 22.23 -0.79
C ILE A 339 19.40 22.15 0.66
N GLU A 340 20.68 22.53 0.90
CA GLU A 340 21.23 22.53 2.25
C GLU A 340 20.48 23.43 3.20
N ALA A 341 20.18 24.67 2.82
CA ALA A 341 19.39 25.61 3.62
C ALA A 341 17.94 25.11 3.84
N TYR A 342 17.33 24.54 2.79
CA TYR A 342 15.95 24.03 2.84
C TYR A 342 15.81 22.92 3.89
N PHE A 343 16.71 21.98 3.95
CA PHE A 343 16.65 20.91 4.94
C PHE A 343 17.20 21.30 6.31
N SER A 344 18.34 22.04 6.37
CA SER A 344 18.99 22.34 7.65
C SER A 344 18.34 23.51 8.43
N ILE A 345 17.78 24.50 7.71
CA ILE A 345 17.25 25.73 8.33
C ILE A 345 15.74 25.72 8.34
N VAL A 346 15.08 25.17 7.34
CA VAL A 346 13.62 25.18 7.27
C VAL A 346 13.03 23.93 7.94
N HIS A 347 13.44 22.73 7.54
CA HIS A 347 12.80 21.47 7.99
C HIS A 347 13.36 20.92 9.30
N LYS A 348 14.68 20.96 9.48
CA LYS A 348 15.31 20.39 10.69
C LYS A 348 14.77 20.95 12.00
N PRO A 349 14.56 22.27 12.18
CA PRO A 349 13.96 22.80 13.42
C PRO A 349 12.55 22.27 13.66
N LEU A 350 11.73 22.06 12.63
CA LEU A 350 10.38 21.52 12.73
C LEU A 350 10.42 20.02 13.12
N GLN A 351 11.35 19.26 12.54
CA GLN A 351 11.58 17.87 12.91
C GLN A 351 12.09 17.75 14.37
N ASP A 352 12.98 18.64 14.80
CA ASP A 352 13.47 18.68 16.19
C ASP A 352 12.39 19.07 17.19
N MET A 353 11.40 19.83 16.74
CA MET A 353 10.21 20.18 17.52
C MET A 353 9.28 18.99 17.73
N GLY A 354 9.29 17.99 16.80
CA GLY A 354 8.48 16.78 16.91
C GLY A 354 7.67 16.41 15.67
N VAL A 355 7.98 16.96 14.50
CA VAL A 355 7.38 16.47 13.24
C VAL A 355 8.06 15.15 12.85
N ASP A 356 7.29 14.08 12.74
CA ASP A 356 7.83 12.74 12.51
C ASP A 356 8.20 12.51 11.04
N PHE A 357 7.37 12.99 10.10
CA PHE A 357 7.62 12.91 8.67
C PHE A 357 6.79 13.95 7.90
N TRP A 358 6.94 14.03 6.56
CA TRP A 358 6.37 15.08 5.74
C TRP A 358 5.33 14.55 4.76
N TRP A 359 4.21 15.26 4.63
CA TRP A 359 3.26 15.09 3.54
C TRP A 359 3.56 16.12 2.46
N ILE A 360 4.20 15.66 1.37
CA ILE A 360 4.58 16.50 0.23
C ILE A 360 3.44 16.51 -0.77
N ASP A 361 2.67 17.58 -0.81
CA ASP A 361 1.69 17.79 -1.85
C ASP A 361 2.33 18.44 -3.10
N TRP A 362 1.59 18.62 -4.19
CA TRP A 362 2.25 18.64 -5.47
C TRP A 362 2.34 19.99 -6.19
N GLN A 363 2.03 21.11 -5.62
CA GLN A 363 2.05 22.43 -6.28
C GLN A 363 3.46 22.97 -6.60
N GLN A 364 4.43 22.12 -6.86
CA GLN A 364 5.81 22.43 -7.24
C GLN A 364 6.02 22.42 -8.76
N GLY A 365 4.98 22.12 -9.57
CA GLY A 365 5.06 22.03 -11.03
C GLY A 365 5.73 20.73 -11.53
N ASN A 366 6.24 20.79 -12.77
CA ASN A 366 6.89 19.66 -13.43
C ASN A 366 8.22 20.02 -14.10
N LYS A 367 8.80 21.16 -13.75
CA LYS A 367 10.08 21.66 -14.34
C LYS A 367 10.96 22.24 -13.25
N THR A 368 12.25 21.98 -13.37
CA THR A 368 13.32 22.58 -12.55
C THR A 368 14.35 23.26 -13.44
N ALA A 369 15.40 23.84 -12.85
CA ALA A 369 16.54 24.37 -13.59
C ALA A 369 17.34 23.26 -14.30
N THR A 370 17.31 22.03 -13.78
CA THR A 370 17.92 20.85 -14.44
C THR A 370 16.92 20.29 -15.46
N PRO A 371 17.21 20.33 -16.78
CA PRO A 371 16.34 19.78 -17.81
C PRO A 371 16.03 18.31 -17.58
N GLY A 372 14.74 17.92 -17.61
CA GLY A 372 14.30 16.54 -17.42
C GLY A 372 14.08 16.15 -15.95
N LEU A 373 14.48 16.96 -14.99
CA LEU A 373 14.21 16.69 -13.58
C LEU A 373 12.81 17.15 -13.19
N ASP A 374 11.97 16.21 -12.78
CA ASP A 374 10.70 16.50 -12.13
C ASP A 374 10.95 16.89 -10.66
N PRO A 375 10.48 18.07 -10.20
CA PRO A 375 10.65 18.50 -8.82
C PRO A 375 10.00 17.53 -7.81
N LEU A 376 8.92 16.85 -8.18
CA LEU A 376 8.30 15.83 -7.33
C LEU A 376 9.26 14.66 -7.07
N TRP A 377 9.94 14.18 -8.12
CA TRP A 377 10.93 13.11 -7.95
C TRP A 377 12.06 13.57 -7.01
N ALA A 378 12.56 14.79 -7.20
CA ALA A 378 13.61 15.34 -6.36
C ALA A 378 13.19 15.49 -4.89
N LEU A 379 11.97 16.01 -4.65
CA LEU A 379 11.39 16.11 -3.31
C LEU A 379 11.24 14.74 -2.65
N ASN A 380 10.72 13.74 -3.38
CA ASN A 380 10.58 12.39 -2.86
C ASN A 380 11.94 11.82 -2.44
N HIS A 381 12.93 11.93 -3.31
CA HIS A 381 14.27 11.44 -3.06
C HIS A 381 14.91 12.12 -1.84
N TYR A 382 14.94 13.45 -1.82
CA TYR A 382 15.63 14.16 -0.76
C TYR A 382 14.91 14.12 0.58
N HIS A 383 13.59 14.29 0.63
CA HIS A 383 12.86 14.22 1.90
C HIS A 383 12.90 12.83 2.52
N SER A 384 12.79 11.78 1.69
CA SER A 384 12.88 10.41 2.17
C SER A 384 14.25 10.08 2.76
N LEU A 385 15.33 10.56 2.14
CA LEU A 385 16.68 10.36 2.65
C LEU A 385 17.02 11.28 3.82
N ASP A 386 16.52 12.53 3.81
CA ASP A 386 16.77 13.49 4.88
C ASP A 386 16.12 13.05 6.20
N ILE A 387 14.89 12.52 6.18
CA ILE A 387 14.23 12.04 7.39
C ILE A 387 14.99 10.87 8.05
N ALA A 388 15.74 10.12 7.25
CA ALA A 388 16.59 9.02 7.68
C ALA A 388 18.08 9.41 7.88
N ARG A 389 18.41 10.71 7.81
CA ARG A 389 19.78 11.26 7.87
C ARG A 389 20.57 10.84 9.11
N ASP A 390 19.87 10.66 10.24
CA ASP A 390 20.48 10.24 11.50
C ASP A 390 20.96 8.77 11.50
N GLY A 391 20.68 8.03 10.43
CA GLY A 391 20.97 6.60 10.30
C GLY A 391 20.12 5.69 11.19
N LYS A 392 19.20 6.26 11.97
CA LYS A 392 18.36 5.52 12.93
C LYS A 392 16.93 5.35 12.43
N ARG A 393 16.32 6.45 11.98
CA ARG A 393 14.94 6.44 11.48
C ARG A 393 14.84 5.77 10.11
N ARG A 394 13.75 5.11 9.87
CA ARG A 394 13.38 4.60 8.54
C ARG A 394 12.89 5.74 7.65
N PRO A 395 13.21 5.71 6.34
CA PRO A 395 12.69 6.69 5.40
C PRO A 395 11.17 6.58 5.32
N LEU A 396 10.47 7.71 5.44
CA LEU A 396 9.03 7.80 5.30
C LEU A 396 8.63 9.20 4.85
N ILE A 397 7.79 9.26 3.83
CA ILE A 397 7.10 10.47 3.37
C ILE A 397 5.68 10.09 2.98
N LEU A 398 4.78 11.05 2.88
CA LEU A 398 3.52 10.91 2.18
C LEU A 398 3.60 11.81 0.95
N SER A 399 3.64 11.22 -0.26
CA SER A 399 3.85 11.97 -1.50
C SER A 399 3.22 11.24 -2.70
N ARG A 400 3.49 11.70 -3.92
CA ARG A 400 2.86 11.14 -5.13
C ARG A 400 3.84 10.30 -5.93
N PHE A 401 3.31 9.43 -6.80
CA PHE A 401 4.11 8.64 -7.74
C PHE A 401 4.82 9.55 -8.75
N ALA A 402 6.12 9.37 -8.90
CA ALA A 402 6.99 10.14 -9.79
C ALA A 402 7.77 9.27 -10.78
N GLY A 403 7.18 8.15 -11.23
CA GLY A 403 7.78 7.23 -12.19
C GLY A 403 8.40 5.98 -11.56
N ALA A 404 8.94 5.10 -12.41
CA ALA A 404 9.59 3.86 -11.99
C ALA A 404 10.67 4.11 -10.93
N GLY A 405 10.73 3.24 -9.91
CA GLY A 405 11.63 3.41 -8.76
C GLY A 405 11.06 4.23 -7.61
N SER A 406 9.87 4.84 -7.75
CA SER A 406 9.23 5.61 -6.66
C SER A 406 8.89 4.78 -5.42
N HIS A 407 8.81 3.46 -5.52
CA HIS A 407 8.59 2.57 -4.38
C HIS A 407 9.69 2.65 -3.30
N ARG A 408 10.86 3.19 -3.64
CA ARG A 408 11.94 3.48 -2.68
C ARG A 408 11.61 4.63 -1.74
N TYR A 409 10.60 5.43 -2.06
CA TYR A 409 10.19 6.63 -1.33
C TYR A 409 8.74 6.52 -0.84
N PRO A 410 8.40 5.54 0.04
CA PRO A 410 7.04 5.40 0.54
C PRO A 410 6.67 6.57 1.46
N LEU A 411 5.37 6.95 1.50
CA LEU A 411 4.19 6.32 0.94
C LEU A 411 3.64 7.13 -0.25
N GLY A 412 2.77 6.48 -1.04
CA GLY A 412 2.00 7.19 -2.07
C GLY A 412 0.75 7.88 -1.53
N PHE A 413 0.49 9.08 -1.99
CA PHE A 413 -0.77 9.81 -1.80
C PHE A 413 -1.50 9.88 -3.14
N SER A 414 -2.71 9.28 -3.22
CA SER A 414 -3.40 9.16 -4.52
C SER A 414 -4.02 10.48 -5.00
N GLY A 415 -4.36 11.39 -4.10
CA GLY A 415 -4.90 12.73 -4.44
C GLY A 415 -6.39 12.92 -4.17
N ASP A 416 -6.88 14.12 -4.52
CA ASP A 416 -8.19 14.67 -4.19
C ASP A 416 -9.29 14.08 -5.09
N THR A 417 -9.88 12.97 -4.70
CA THR A 417 -10.92 12.28 -5.48
C THR A 417 -12.33 12.79 -5.13
N PHE A 418 -13.29 12.61 -6.07
CA PHE A 418 -14.69 12.89 -5.80
C PHE A 418 -15.32 11.83 -4.89
N GLN A 419 -16.22 12.26 -4.00
CA GLN A 419 -17.02 11.38 -3.16
C GLN A 419 -18.17 10.77 -3.98
N ASN A 420 -17.92 9.64 -4.64
CA ASN A 420 -18.94 8.89 -5.39
C ASN A 420 -18.59 7.41 -5.57
N TRP A 421 -19.58 6.61 -5.93
CA TRP A 421 -19.45 5.17 -6.14
C TRP A 421 -18.52 4.78 -7.30
N LYS A 422 -18.42 5.59 -8.35
CA LYS A 422 -17.54 5.29 -9.50
C LYS A 422 -16.07 5.41 -9.13
N VAL A 423 -15.75 6.35 -8.24
CA VAL A 423 -14.38 6.49 -7.71
C VAL A 423 -14.08 5.33 -6.77
N LEU A 424 -15.01 4.95 -5.88
CA LEU A 424 -14.84 3.78 -5.02
C LEU A 424 -14.62 2.51 -5.86
N ASP A 425 -15.38 2.33 -6.94
CA ASP A 425 -15.25 1.17 -7.83
C ASP A 425 -13.89 1.08 -8.54
N PHE A 426 -13.23 2.21 -8.73
CA PHE A 426 -11.89 2.23 -9.34
C PHE A 426 -10.75 1.94 -8.35
N GLN A 427 -10.94 2.19 -7.05
CA GLN A 427 -9.86 2.10 -6.04
C GLN A 427 -9.22 0.71 -5.91
N PRO A 428 -9.97 -0.42 -5.86
CA PRO A 428 -9.36 -1.74 -5.74
C PRO A 428 -8.47 -2.07 -6.94
N TYR A 429 -8.93 -1.82 -8.16
CA TYR A 429 -8.17 -2.03 -9.38
C TYR A 429 -6.90 -1.15 -9.41
N PHE A 430 -7.04 0.16 -9.13
CA PHE A 430 -5.93 1.09 -9.05
C PHE A 430 -4.87 0.65 -8.02
N THR A 431 -5.31 0.12 -6.89
CA THR A 431 -4.42 -0.34 -5.82
C THR A 431 -3.64 -1.59 -6.22
N SER A 432 -4.32 -2.58 -6.77
CA SER A 432 -3.69 -3.85 -7.12
C SER A 432 -2.77 -3.73 -8.35
N THR A 433 -3.16 -2.99 -9.39
CA THR A 433 -2.31 -2.80 -10.58
C THR A 433 -1.04 -1.99 -10.31
N ALA A 434 -1.03 -1.14 -9.28
CA ALA A 434 0.17 -0.39 -8.90
C ALA A 434 1.36 -1.31 -8.56
N THR A 435 1.10 -2.54 -8.15
CA THR A 435 2.13 -3.55 -7.89
C THR A 435 2.87 -3.98 -9.16
N ASN A 436 2.26 -3.84 -10.34
CA ASN A 436 2.88 -4.11 -11.63
C ASN A 436 4.03 -3.15 -11.99
N ILE A 437 4.25 -2.11 -11.19
CA ILE A 437 5.40 -1.20 -11.26
C ILE A 437 6.07 -1.07 -9.87
N GLY A 438 5.84 -2.04 -8.99
CA GLY A 438 6.41 -2.10 -7.65
C GLY A 438 5.88 -1.06 -6.65
N TYR A 439 4.94 -0.21 -7.03
CA TYR A 439 4.46 0.90 -6.18
C TYR A 439 3.26 0.46 -5.33
N THR A 440 3.53 -0.10 -4.16
CA THR A 440 2.57 -0.87 -3.37
C THR A 440 1.90 -0.09 -2.23
N TRP A 441 2.52 0.98 -1.72
CA TRP A 441 2.08 1.68 -0.51
C TRP A 441 1.24 2.91 -0.81
N TRP A 442 0.06 2.72 -1.44
CA TRP A 442 -0.89 3.79 -1.68
C TRP A 442 -1.73 4.16 -0.45
N SER A 443 -1.80 5.47 -0.17
CA SER A 443 -2.77 6.08 0.75
C SER A 443 -3.87 6.77 -0.07
N HIS A 444 -5.08 6.28 0.02
CA HIS A 444 -6.25 6.89 -0.61
C HIS A 444 -6.90 7.93 0.31
N ASP A 445 -7.71 8.82 -0.26
CA ASP A 445 -8.63 9.66 0.49
C ASP A 445 -9.89 8.87 0.82
N ILE A 446 -9.82 8.07 1.91
CA ILE A 446 -10.89 7.16 2.29
C ILE A 446 -12.12 7.95 2.69
N GLY A 447 -13.23 7.69 1.97
CA GLY A 447 -14.49 8.40 2.05
C GLY A 447 -14.68 9.45 0.94
N GLY A 448 -13.68 9.70 0.10
CA GLY A 448 -13.66 10.73 -0.95
C GLY A 448 -13.35 12.13 -0.42
N HIS A 449 -12.56 12.91 -1.16
CA HIS A 449 -12.05 14.20 -0.71
C HIS A 449 -13.11 15.31 -0.82
N HIS A 450 -13.67 15.53 -2.00
CA HIS A 450 -14.57 16.64 -2.26
C HIS A 450 -15.74 16.26 -3.18
N MET A 451 -16.65 17.23 -3.42
CA MET A 451 -17.86 17.04 -4.23
C MET A 451 -18.76 15.90 -3.72
N GLY A 452 -19.75 15.52 -4.49
CA GLY A 452 -20.67 14.44 -4.14
C GLY A 452 -21.74 14.82 -3.12
N LYS A 453 -22.30 13.82 -2.46
CA LYS A 453 -23.35 13.95 -1.44
C LYS A 453 -22.95 13.14 -0.24
N LYS A 454 -23.39 13.53 0.95
CA LYS A 454 -23.31 12.66 2.13
C LYS A 454 -24.08 11.37 1.86
N ASP A 455 -23.38 10.27 1.89
CA ASP A 455 -23.91 8.93 1.66
C ASP A 455 -23.28 8.01 2.72
N ASP A 456 -24.11 7.57 3.66
CA ASP A 456 -23.67 6.75 4.79
C ASP A 456 -23.15 5.39 4.34
N GLU A 457 -23.76 4.80 3.32
CA GLU A 457 -23.31 3.51 2.78
C GLU A 457 -22.01 3.65 2.00
N LEU A 458 -21.87 4.67 1.17
CA LEU A 458 -20.63 4.93 0.43
C LEU A 458 -19.44 5.12 1.39
N TYR A 459 -19.63 5.90 2.45
CA TYR A 459 -18.59 6.10 3.47
C TYR A 459 -18.21 4.77 4.14
N LEU A 460 -19.23 3.99 4.55
CA LEU A 460 -19.03 2.69 5.15
C LEU A 460 -18.23 1.75 4.25
N ARG A 461 -18.64 1.60 2.98
CA ARG A 461 -17.96 0.72 2.02
C ARG A 461 -16.52 1.18 1.74
N TRP A 462 -16.30 2.48 1.73
CA TRP A 462 -14.95 3.01 1.56
C TRP A 462 -14.05 2.72 2.77
N VAL A 463 -14.58 2.81 4.00
CA VAL A 463 -13.82 2.41 5.19
C VAL A 463 -13.55 0.91 5.19
N GLN A 464 -14.52 0.08 4.83
CA GLN A 464 -14.34 -1.36 4.70
C GLN A 464 -13.23 -1.72 3.69
N LEU A 465 -13.22 -1.08 2.52
CA LEU A 465 -12.10 -1.19 1.58
C LEU A 465 -10.79 -0.66 2.20
N GLY A 466 -10.83 0.48 2.88
CA GLY A 466 -9.65 1.09 3.49
C GLY A 466 -8.93 0.19 4.48
N VAL A 467 -9.67 -0.58 5.27
CA VAL A 467 -9.09 -1.54 6.22
C VAL A 467 -8.30 -2.63 5.52
N PHE A 468 -8.72 -3.04 4.33
CA PHE A 468 -8.04 -4.01 3.47
C PHE A 468 -7.27 -3.35 2.30
N SER A 469 -6.82 -2.13 2.49
CA SER A 469 -5.92 -1.41 1.57
C SER A 469 -4.52 -1.24 2.20
N PRO A 470 -3.50 -0.82 1.44
CA PRO A 470 -2.16 -0.68 1.99
C PRO A 470 -2.09 0.30 3.16
N ILE A 471 -2.68 1.48 3.03
CA ILE A 471 -2.70 2.52 4.08
C ILE A 471 -4.14 2.94 4.35
N MET A 472 -4.53 2.97 5.63
CA MET A 472 -5.87 3.36 6.08
C MET A 472 -5.86 4.82 6.56
N ARG A 473 -6.14 5.78 5.66
CA ARG A 473 -6.16 7.22 5.97
C ARG A 473 -7.53 7.82 5.64
N LEU A 474 -8.28 8.22 6.66
CA LEU A 474 -9.46 9.05 6.48
C LEU A 474 -9.02 10.45 6.07
N HIS A 475 -9.55 10.98 4.97
CA HIS A 475 -9.24 12.35 4.53
C HIS A 475 -10.42 13.03 3.84
N SER A 476 -10.50 14.36 3.97
CA SER A 476 -11.50 15.18 3.29
C SER A 476 -11.12 16.67 3.28
N THR A 477 -11.85 17.43 2.47
CA THR A 477 -11.74 18.88 2.35
C THR A 477 -12.23 19.64 3.60
N SER A 478 -11.99 20.96 3.61
CA SER A 478 -12.44 21.93 4.63
C SER A 478 -13.94 22.08 4.76
N ASN A 479 -14.74 21.61 3.79
CA ASN A 479 -16.18 21.70 3.82
C ASN A 479 -16.75 21.03 5.07
N GLU A 480 -17.51 21.76 5.89
CA GLU A 480 -18.08 21.29 7.15
C GLU A 480 -19.00 20.06 7.00
N PHE A 481 -19.61 19.89 5.82
CA PHE A 481 -20.52 18.77 5.52
C PHE A 481 -19.81 17.51 5.04
N MET A 482 -18.49 17.52 4.92
CA MET A 482 -17.70 16.40 4.36
C MET A 482 -16.77 15.73 5.39
N GLY A 483 -16.98 15.96 6.67
CA GLY A 483 -16.20 15.29 7.73
C GLY A 483 -16.31 13.77 7.68
N LYS A 484 -15.20 13.10 7.99
CA LYS A 484 -15.09 11.63 8.01
C LYS A 484 -15.05 11.06 9.43
N GLU A 485 -15.33 11.87 10.42
CA GLU A 485 -15.42 11.42 11.80
C GLU A 485 -16.58 10.40 11.92
N PRO A 486 -16.36 9.18 12.46
CA PRO A 486 -17.38 8.12 12.49
C PRO A 486 -18.73 8.55 13.11
N TRP A 487 -18.66 9.36 14.16
CA TRP A 487 -19.86 9.87 14.86
C TRP A 487 -20.65 10.95 14.12
N LYS A 488 -20.23 11.36 12.92
CA LYS A 488 -21.01 12.24 12.02
C LYS A 488 -21.99 11.49 11.13
N TYR A 489 -21.99 10.17 11.17
CA TYR A 489 -22.84 9.28 10.40
C TYR A 489 -23.91 8.63 11.27
N SER A 490 -24.82 7.86 10.67
CA SER A 490 -25.84 7.14 11.43
C SER A 490 -25.20 6.16 12.42
N LYS A 491 -25.87 5.90 13.55
CA LYS A 491 -25.30 5.05 14.61
C LYS A 491 -24.95 3.65 14.14
N SER A 492 -25.73 3.10 13.22
CA SER A 492 -25.44 1.80 12.60
C SER A 492 -24.14 1.82 11.79
N VAL A 493 -23.91 2.87 11.02
CA VAL A 493 -22.68 3.04 10.25
C VAL A 493 -21.49 3.32 11.18
N GLU A 494 -21.66 4.21 12.16
CA GLU A 494 -20.62 4.47 13.17
C GLU A 494 -20.13 3.17 13.82
N THR A 495 -21.05 2.32 14.28
CA THR A 495 -20.69 1.05 14.93
C THR A 495 -19.83 0.19 14.03
N VAL A 496 -20.24 -0.05 12.79
CA VAL A 496 -19.49 -0.90 11.86
C VAL A 496 -18.15 -0.28 11.49
N VAL A 497 -18.10 1.03 11.25
CA VAL A 497 -16.84 1.75 10.94
C VAL A 497 -15.84 1.62 12.08
N VAL A 498 -16.30 1.79 13.34
CA VAL A 498 -15.45 1.64 14.52
C VAL A 498 -14.89 0.22 14.63
N ASP A 499 -15.73 -0.79 14.43
CA ASP A 499 -15.29 -2.19 14.47
C ASP A 499 -14.24 -2.49 13.38
N PHE A 500 -14.42 -1.95 12.17
CA PHE A 500 -13.44 -2.08 11.09
C PHE A 500 -12.14 -1.34 11.38
N MET A 501 -12.18 -0.14 11.97
CA MET A 501 -10.96 0.59 12.36
C MET A 501 -10.20 -0.15 13.48
N ARG A 502 -10.91 -0.76 14.43
CA ARG A 502 -10.32 -1.64 15.46
C ARG A 502 -9.72 -2.90 14.83
N LEU A 503 -10.41 -3.51 13.87
CA LEU A 503 -9.88 -4.65 13.13
C LEU A 503 -8.57 -4.29 12.42
N ARG A 504 -8.51 -3.14 11.73
CA ARG A 504 -7.26 -2.66 11.10
C ARG A 504 -6.10 -2.61 12.09
N HIS A 505 -6.33 -2.07 13.27
CA HIS A 505 -5.31 -1.97 14.31
C HIS A 505 -4.89 -3.35 14.84
N ARG A 506 -5.85 -4.23 15.08
CA ARG A 506 -5.57 -5.63 15.45
C ARG A 506 -4.80 -6.40 14.39
N MET A 507 -4.96 -6.06 13.12
CA MET A 507 -4.21 -6.68 12.01
C MET A 507 -2.74 -6.25 11.94
N LEU A 508 -2.24 -5.33 12.75
CA LEU A 508 -0.86 -4.85 12.68
C LEU A 508 0.20 -5.97 12.66
N PRO A 509 0.11 -7.06 13.44
CA PRO A 509 1.07 -8.16 13.35
C PRO A 509 1.10 -8.82 11.96
N TYR A 510 -0.06 -9.03 11.35
CA TYR A 510 -0.18 -9.55 9.99
C TYR A 510 0.35 -8.54 8.95
N LEU A 511 -0.12 -7.29 9.02
CA LEU A 511 0.26 -6.23 8.09
C LEU A 511 1.76 -5.95 8.14
N TYR A 512 2.35 -5.96 9.32
CA TYR A 512 3.78 -5.70 9.50
C TYR A 512 4.65 -6.85 8.98
N THR A 513 4.19 -8.08 9.11
CA THR A 513 4.81 -9.24 8.47
C THR A 513 4.76 -9.12 6.94
N MET A 514 3.63 -8.67 6.37
CA MET A 514 3.53 -8.42 4.93
C MET A 514 4.40 -7.25 4.47
N ASN A 515 4.59 -6.23 5.29
CA ASN A 515 5.55 -5.15 5.05
C ASN A 515 6.99 -5.68 4.96
N TYR A 516 7.38 -6.57 5.86
CA TYR A 516 8.68 -7.24 5.80
C TYR A 516 8.82 -8.08 4.51
N ARG A 517 7.78 -8.82 4.11
CA ARG A 517 7.74 -9.56 2.84
C ARG A 517 7.89 -8.63 1.61
N THR A 518 7.28 -7.43 1.65
CA THR A 518 7.47 -6.43 0.59
C THR A 518 8.92 -5.97 0.53
N HIS A 519 9.52 -5.69 1.69
CA HIS A 519 10.91 -5.25 1.81
C HIS A 519 11.92 -6.29 1.31
N THR A 520 11.69 -7.57 1.58
CA THR A 520 12.64 -8.66 1.26
C THR A 520 12.42 -9.32 -0.10
N ASP A 521 11.17 -9.46 -0.50
CA ASP A 521 10.78 -10.25 -1.68
C ASP A 521 10.08 -9.45 -2.78
N GLY A 522 9.78 -8.17 -2.54
CA GLY A 522 9.02 -7.34 -3.48
C GLY A 522 7.54 -7.74 -3.60
N ARG A 523 7.01 -8.58 -2.69
CA ARG A 523 5.62 -9.03 -2.68
C ARG A 523 4.73 -8.01 -1.99
N ALA A 524 3.78 -7.47 -2.71
CA ALA A 524 2.87 -6.45 -2.21
C ALA A 524 1.83 -7.01 -1.21
N ILE A 525 1.20 -6.10 -0.44
CA ILE A 525 0.07 -6.49 0.39
C ILE A 525 -1.22 -6.68 -0.43
N CYS A 526 -1.42 -5.87 -1.48
CA CYS A 526 -2.56 -6.00 -2.40
C CYS A 526 -2.03 -6.42 -3.76
N GLU A 527 -2.15 -7.70 -4.11
CA GLU A 527 -1.70 -8.24 -5.39
C GLU A 527 -2.88 -8.65 -6.27
N PRO A 528 -2.83 -8.38 -7.59
CA PRO A 528 -3.86 -8.87 -8.50
C PRO A 528 -3.95 -10.40 -8.48
N MET A 529 -5.14 -10.95 -8.67
CA MET A 529 -5.36 -12.39 -8.65
C MET A 529 -4.50 -13.15 -9.69
N TYR A 530 -4.19 -12.54 -10.82
CA TYR A 530 -3.36 -13.15 -11.85
C TYR A 530 -1.87 -13.35 -11.47
N TYR A 531 -1.41 -12.86 -10.32
CA TYR A 531 -0.05 -13.18 -9.85
C TYR A 531 0.07 -14.65 -9.43
N GLU A 532 -0.94 -15.16 -8.73
CA GLU A 532 -0.97 -16.55 -8.27
C GLU A 532 -1.65 -17.48 -9.31
N TYR A 533 -2.53 -16.91 -10.18
CA TYR A 533 -3.35 -17.66 -11.15
C TYR A 533 -3.23 -17.08 -12.56
N PRO A 534 -2.02 -17.03 -13.14
CA PRO A 534 -1.79 -16.33 -14.39
C PRO A 534 -2.44 -17.01 -15.62
N ASP A 535 -2.76 -18.30 -15.50
CA ASP A 535 -3.35 -19.10 -16.59
C ASP A 535 -4.89 -19.13 -16.57
N CYS A 536 -5.50 -18.47 -15.56
CA CYS A 536 -6.96 -18.41 -15.41
C CYS A 536 -7.48 -17.06 -15.92
N ASP A 537 -8.35 -17.07 -16.94
CA ASP A 537 -8.95 -15.85 -17.50
C ASP A 537 -9.76 -15.08 -16.46
N GLU A 538 -10.43 -15.77 -15.57
CA GLU A 538 -11.24 -15.22 -14.47
C GLU A 538 -10.40 -14.34 -13.53
N ALA A 539 -9.13 -14.67 -13.33
CA ALA A 539 -8.21 -13.87 -12.49
C ALA A 539 -7.95 -12.47 -13.08
N TYR A 540 -8.15 -12.29 -14.39
CA TYR A 540 -8.06 -10.98 -15.06
C TYR A 540 -9.40 -10.26 -15.15
N ASP A 541 -10.50 -11.00 -15.09
CA ASP A 541 -11.85 -10.44 -15.23
C ASP A 541 -12.38 -9.85 -13.93
N CYS A 542 -12.03 -10.43 -12.77
CA CYS A 542 -12.41 -9.95 -11.44
C CYS A 542 -11.50 -8.80 -10.95
N LYS A 543 -11.51 -7.67 -11.65
CA LYS A 543 -10.56 -6.54 -11.46
C LYS A 543 -10.53 -5.94 -10.06
N ASN A 544 -11.63 -6.01 -9.33
CA ASN A 544 -11.75 -5.43 -7.98
C ASN A 544 -11.40 -6.44 -6.87
N GLU A 545 -11.15 -7.69 -7.24
CA GLU A 545 -10.69 -8.72 -6.33
C GLU A 545 -9.17 -8.79 -6.32
N TYR A 546 -8.60 -9.02 -5.15
CA TYR A 546 -7.15 -9.09 -4.98
C TYR A 546 -6.75 -9.97 -3.80
N SER A 547 -5.55 -10.53 -3.88
CA SER A 547 -4.90 -11.17 -2.72
C SER A 547 -4.47 -10.10 -1.73
N PHE A 548 -4.80 -10.27 -0.45
CA PHE A 548 -4.40 -9.39 0.64
C PHE A 548 -3.38 -10.10 1.53
N GLY A 549 -2.11 -9.85 1.28
CA GLY A 549 -0.99 -10.59 1.84
C GLY A 549 -0.94 -12.02 1.31
N SER A 550 -0.56 -12.97 2.17
CA SER A 550 -0.40 -14.37 1.79
C SER A 550 -1.61 -15.25 2.14
N GLU A 551 -2.55 -14.76 2.96
CA GLU A 551 -3.56 -15.61 3.60
C GLU A 551 -5.00 -15.29 3.16
N LEU A 552 -5.24 -14.13 2.55
CA LEU A 552 -6.58 -13.63 2.31
C LEU A 552 -6.82 -13.26 0.84
N ILE A 553 -8.05 -13.45 0.37
CA ILE A 553 -8.60 -12.84 -0.83
C ILE A 553 -9.69 -11.85 -0.41
N VAL A 554 -9.67 -10.66 -0.98
CA VAL A 554 -10.63 -9.60 -0.69
C VAL A 554 -11.40 -9.23 -1.96
N ALA A 555 -12.72 -9.26 -1.89
CA ALA A 555 -13.62 -8.80 -2.95
C ALA A 555 -14.47 -7.63 -2.44
N PRO A 556 -14.00 -6.38 -2.52
CA PRO A 556 -14.68 -5.23 -1.97
C PRO A 556 -16.04 -4.99 -2.61
N ILE A 557 -16.98 -4.46 -1.84
CA ILE A 557 -18.26 -4.01 -2.34
C ILE A 557 -18.13 -2.55 -2.79
N THR A 558 -18.31 -2.32 -4.07
CA THR A 558 -18.13 -1.03 -4.73
C THR A 558 -19.43 -0.48 -5.37
N GLU A 559 -20.54 -1.15 -5.13
CA GLU A 559 -21.86 -0.76 -5.58
C GLU A 559 -22.83 -0.60 -4.39
N PRO A 560 -23.84 0.29 -4.49
CA PRO A 560 -24.80 0.46 -3.42
C PRO A 560 -25.71 -0.76 -3.27
N LYS A 561 -26.17 -1.00 -2.05
CA LYS A 561 -27.12 -2.07 -1.77
C LYS A 561 -28.46 -1.89 -2.50
N ASN A 562 -29.05 -3.00 -2.85
CA ASN A 562 -30.38 -3.02 -3.42
C ASN A 562 -31.43 -2.73 -2.33
N LYS A 563 -32.31 -1.76 -2.58
CA LYS A 563 -33.35 -1.30 -1.63
C LYS A 563 -34.35 -2.40 -1.25
N ASN A 564 -34.53 -3.39 -2.11
CA ASN A 564 -35.48 -4.47 -1.86
C ASN A 564 -34.91 -5.66 -1.08
N THR A 565 -33.57 -5.87 -1.17
CA THR A 565 -32.89 -6.97 -0.48
C THR A 565 -32.06 -6.51 0.70
N LEU A 566 -31.73 -5.22 0.76
CA LEU A 566 -30.77 -4.61 1.70
C LEU A 566 -29.37 -5.23 1.61
N LEU A 567 -29.03 -5.82 0.46
CA LEU A 567 -27.76 -6.44 0.16
C LEU A 567 -27.07 -5.74 -1.00
N ALA A 568 -25.77 -5.59 -0.90
CA ALA A 568 -24.90 -5.20 -1.98
C ALA A 568 -24.10 -6.41 -2.46
N GLY A 569 -23.84 -6.50 -3.76
CA GLY A 569 -23.15 -7.65 -4.35
C GLY A 569 -21.85 -7.26 -5.04
N THR A 570 -20.85 -8.14 -5.00
CA THR A 570 -19.62 -8.03 -5.77
C THR A 570 -19.35 -9.33 -6.53
N ASN A 571 -18.82 -9.22 -7.75
CA ASN A 571 -18.38 -10.40 -8.48
C ASN A 571 -17.02 -10.85 -7.94
N ALA A 572 -16.89 -12.14 -7.71
CA ALA A 572 -15.67 -12.78 -7.24
C ALA A 572 -15.41 -14.06 -8.03
N TRP A 573 -14.15 -14.38 -8.15
CA TRP A 573 -13.68 -15.67 -8.63
C TRP A 573 -12.95 -16.38 -7.48
N ILE A 574 -13.47 -17.49 -7.05
CA ILE A 574 -12.88 -18.34 -6.02
C ILE A 574 -11.96 -19.33 -6.71
N PRO A 575 -10.64 -19.30 -6.50
CA PRO A 575 -9.73 -20.26 -7.11
C PRO A 575 -9.94 -21.68 -6.61
N GLU A 576 -9.26 -22.66 -7.20
CA GLU A 576 -9.29 -24.04 -6.72
C GLU A 576 -8.87 -24.12 -5.24
N GLY A 577 -9.59 -24.89 -4.44
CA GLY A 577 -9.38 -25.07 -3.01
C GLY A 577 -10.58 -24.65 -2.17
N ARG A 578 -10.38 -24.71 -0.86
CA ARG A 578 -11.39 -24.32 0.14
C ARG A 578 -11.07 -22.95 0.72
N TYR A 579 -12.07 -22.08 0.73
CA TYR A 579 -11.98 -20.72 1.28
C TYR A 579 -13.09 -20.52 2.31
N THR A 580 -12.78 -19.85 3.40
CA THR A 580 -13.74 -19.53 4.46
C THR A 580 -13.83 -18.02 4.66
N ASP A 581 -15.03 -17.44 4.57
CA ASP A 581 -15.24 -16.02 4.84
C ASP A 581 -15.00 -15.73 6.33
N ILE A 582 -14.09 -14.80 6.62
CA ILE A 582 -13.64 -14.50 7.98
C ILE A 582 -14.74 -13.88 8.86
N PHE A 583 -15.77 -13.30 8.25
CA PHE A 583 -16.84 -12.58 8.96
C PHE A 583 -18.06 -13.47 9.24
N ASN A 584 -18.47 -14.27 8.26
CA ASN A 584 -19.71 -15.05 8.37
C ASN A 584 -19.50 -16.57 8.35
N ASN A 585 -18.25 -17.02 8.29
CA ASN A 585 -17.82 -18.42 8.28
C ASN A 585 -18.40 -19.26 7.12
N ARG A 586 -18.89 -18.63 6.02
CA ARG A 586 -19.32 -19.38 4.83
C ARG A 586 -18.14 -20.00 4.13
N ILE A 587 -18.31 -21.26 3.71
CA ILE A 587 -17.26 -22.03 3.02
C ILE A 587 -17.57 -22.03 1.52
N TYR A 588 -16.58 -21.69 0.74
CA TYR A 588 -16.59 -21.70 -0.72
C TYR A 588 -15.56 -22.70 -1.23
N ASN A 589 -16.02 -23.65 -2.05
CA ASN A 589 -15.13 -24.64 -2.68
C ASN A 589 -14.97 -24.27 -4.16
N GLY A 590 -13.79 -23.75 -4.52
CA GLY A 590 -13.48 -23.41 -5.89
C GLY A 590 -13.04 -24.60 -6.76
N PRO A 591 -12.85 -24.39 -8.10
CA PRO A 591 -12.96 -23.11 -8.76
C PRO A 591 -14.42 -22.71 -9.05
N MET A 592 -14.79 -21.44 -8.80
CA MET A 592 -16.10 -20.93 -9.14
C MET A 592 -16.12 -19.40 -9.34
N SER A 593 -16.87 -18.93 -10.32
CA SER A 593 -17.28 -17.52 -10.40
C SER A 593 -18.63 -17.35 -9.73
N VAL A 594 -18.72 -16.40 -8.78
CA VAL A 594 -19.89 -16.19 -7.96
C VAL A 594 -20.09 -14.70 -7.67
N LYS A 595 -21.34 -14.25 -7.56
CA LYS A 595 -21.64 -12.92 -7.03
C LYS A 595 -21.90 -13.06 -5.54
N LEU A 596 -21.04 -12.47 -4.72
CA LEU A 596 -21.10 -12.50 -3.27
C LEU A 596 -21.94 -11.33 -2.75
N PHE A 597 -22.87 -11.59 -1.82
CA PHE A 597 -23.78 -10.59 -1.29
C PHE A 597 -23.56 -10.38 0.21
N ARG A 598 -23.46 -9.10 0.62
CA ARG A 598 -23.33 -8.72 2.04
C ARG A 598 -24.25 -7.54 2.36
N ASP A 599 -24.72 -7.49 3.59
CA ASP A 599 -25.33 -6.30 4.16
C ASP A 599 -24.24 -5.29 4.58
N ASP A 600 -24.62 -4.25 5.30
CA ASP A 600 -23.71 -3.18 5.72
C ASP A 600 -22.62 -3.65 6.70
N SER A 601 -22.83 -4.77 7.39
CA SER A 601 -21.95 -5.22 8.47
C SER A 601 -20.59 -5.74 8.00
N THR A 602 -20.48 -6.25 6.76
CA THR A 602 -19.28 -6.91 6.27
C THR A 602 -19.03 -6.70 4.78
N ILE A 603 -17.83 -7.11 4.34
CA ILE A 603 -17.46 -7.34 2.93
C ILE A 603 -16.93 -8.77 2.79
N PRO A 604 -16.89 -9.36 1.58
CA PRO A 604 -16.25 -10.64 1.37
C PRO A 604 -14.74 -10.56 1.60
N VAL A 605 -14.26 -11.31 2.59
CA VAL A 605 -12.84 -11.53 2.87
C VAL A 605 -12.65 -13.01 3.15
N LEU A 606 -11.93 -13.69 2.27
CA LEU A 606 -11.86 -15.13 2.23
C LEU A 606 -10.48 -15.60 2.68
N ALA A 607 -10.42 -16.35 3.76
CA ALA A 607 -9.21 -17.05 4.20
C ALA A 607 -9.04 -18.33 3.40
N LYS A 608 -7.85 -18.55 2.85
CA LYS A 608 -7.53 -19.77 2.14
C LYS A 608 -7.43 -20.97 3.10
N GLU A 609 -7.52 -22.15 2.58
CA GLU A 609 -7.24 -23.39 3.31
C GLU A 609 -5.85 -23.34 3.96
N GLY A 610 -5.77 -23.67 5.24
CA GLY A 610 -4.54 -23.60 6.03
C GLY A 610 -4.15 -22.18 6.49
N ALA A 611 -4.94 -21.14 6.23
CA ALA A 611 -4.58 -19.78 6.59
C ALA A 611 -4.28 -19.61 8.08
N ILE A 612 -3.23 -18.81 8.37
CA ILE A 612 -2.80 -18.45 9.72
C ILE A 612 -2.68 -16.93 9.79
N ILE A 613 -3.56 -16.28 10.55
CA ILE A 613 -3.67 -14.82 10.56
C ILE A 613 -3.47 -14.32 11.99
N PRO A 614 -2.28 -13.77 12.32
CA PRO A 614 -2.03 -13.20 13.63
C PRO A 614 -2.68 -11.82 13.78
N LEU A 615 -3.42 -11.63 14.85
CA LEU A 615 -4.09 -10.39 15.26
C LEU A 615 -3.64 -10.00 16.67
N GLY A 616 -3.40 -8.72 16.92
CA GLY A 616 -3.28 -8.21 18.28
C GLY A 616 -4.62 -8.35 19.03
N MET A 617 -4.58 -8.71 20.32
CA MET A 617 -5.81 -8.77 21.11
C MET A 617 -6.41 -7.39 21.38
N ASN A 618 -5.56 -6.37 21.55
CA ASN A 618 -6.00 -5.01 21.77
C ASN A 618 -6.14 -4.27 20.43
N GLY A 619 -7.27 -3.64 20.23
CA GLY A 619 -7.56 -2.82 19.06
C GLY A 619 -8.21 -1.48 19.44
N GLU A 620 -8.07 -1.06 20.70
CA GLU A 620 -8.80 0.07 21.26
C GLU A 620 -7.92 1.27 21.65
N ASP A 621 -6.59 1.11 21.64
CA ASP A 621 -5.62 2.19 21.88
C ASP A 621 -4.73 2.46 20.65
N ASN A 622 -3.88 3.47 20.71
CA ASN A 622 -3.03 3.92 19.60
C ASN A 622 -1.68 3.19 19.52
N SER A 623 -1.38 2.32 20.50
CA SER A 623 -0.06 1.68 20.60
C SER A 623 0.23 0.75 19.44
N CYS A 624 1.36 0.95 18.80
CA CYS A 624 1.88 0.10 17.74
C CYS A 624 3.01 -0.83 18.23
N LYS A 625 3.17 -1.02 19.51
CA LYS A 625 4.17 -1.95 20.07
C LYS A 625 3.82 -3.39 19.74
N ASN A 626 4.82 -4.28 19.83
CA ASN A 626 4.57 -5.72 19.72
C ASN A 626 3.62 -6.15 20.85
N PRO A 627 2.49 -6.81 20.52
CA PRO A 627 1.43 -7.07 21.51
C PRO A 627 1.80 -8.17 22.51
N ASP A 628 1.41 -8.00 23.76
CA ASP A 628 1.52 -9.03 24.81
C ASP A 628 0.52 -10.17 24.61
N GLY A 629 -0.52 -9.96 23.85
CA GLY A 629 -1.55 -10.94 23.52
C GLY A 629 -1.84 -10.99 22.02
N LEU A 630 -1.88 -12.21 21.50
CA LEU A 630 -2.21 -12.48 20.10
C LEU A 630 -3.44 -13.38 19.98
N GLU A 631 -4.36 -13.01 19.11
CA GLU A 631 -5.33 -13.94 18.56
C GLU A 631 -4.83 -14.46 17.22
N ILE A 632 -4.75 -15.77 17.05
CA ILE A 632 -4.37 -16.40 15.79
C ILE A 632 -5.61 -17.04 15.20
N LEU A 633 -6.07 -16.52 14.06
CA LEU A 633 -7.12 -17.18 13.29
C LEU A 633 -6.48 -18.32 12.49
N ILE A 634 -7.00 -19.53 12.65
CA ILE A 634 -6.45 -20.75 12.07
C ILE A 634 -7.56 -21.44 11.28
N TYR A 635 -7.27 -21.77 10.04
CA TYR A 635 -8.16 -22.52 9.16
C TYR A 635 -7.57 -23.88 8.86
N ARG A 636 -8.41 -24.89 8.69
CA ARG A 636 -7.99 -26.28 8.38
C ARG A 636 -7.21 -26.33 7.08
N GLY A 637 -6.26 -27.24 7.02
CA GLY A 637 -5.34 -27.45 5.93
C GLY A 637 -3.91 -27.61 6.43
N SER A 638 -2.94 -27.43 5.54
CA SER A 638 -1.51 -27.49 5.89
C SER A 638 -0.81 -26.23 5.37
N ASN A 639 -0.19 -25.49 6.28
CA ASN A 639 0.50 -24.23 5.96
C ASN A 639 1.46 -23.84 7.09
N SER A 640 2.35 -22.90 6.80
CA SER A 640 3.23 -22.26 7.78
C SER A 640 3.23 -20.75 7.60
N PHE A 641 3.35 -20.03 8.70
CA PHE A 641 3.43 -18.56 8.70
C PHE A 641 4.51 -18.11 9.69
N SER A 642 5.44 -17.29 9.22
CA SER A 642 6.51 -16.70 10.03
C SER A 642 6.18 -15.25 10.33
N MET A 643 5.71 -14.95 11.54
CA MET A 643 5.39 -13.59 11.98
C MET A 643 6.67 -12.82 12.29
N TYR A 644 6.89 -11.72 11.60
CA TYR A 644 8.05 -10.84 11.76
C TYR A 644 7.79 -9.74 12.80
N GLU A 645 8.79 -9.48 13.64
CA GLU A 645 8.73 -8.45 14.68
C GLU A 645 10.11 -7.80 14.88
N ASP A 646 10.11 -6.49 15.09
CA ASP A 646 11.23 -5.65 15.51
C ASP A 646 10.73 -4.50 16.40
N ASP A 647 11.48 -3.40 16.55
CA ASP A 647 11.02 -2.24 17.33
C ASP A 647 9.90 -1.43 16.64
N GLY A 648 9.68 -1.64 15.36
CA GLY A 648 8.65 -0.99 14.54
C GLY A 648 9.00 0.39 13.99
N GLU A 649 10.12 1.00 14.35
CA GLU A 649 10.43 2.39 14.00
C GLU A 649 11.85 2.61 13.47
N THR A 650 12.85 1.92 14.04
CA THR A 650 14.25 2.20 13.73
C THR A 650 14.84 1.24 12.70
N LYS A 651 16.07 1.54 12.27
CA LYS A 651 16.86 0.66 11.38
C LYS A 651 17.64 -0.42 12.12
N GLU A 652 17.41 -0.60 13.43
CA GLU A 652 18.11 -1.63 14.22
C GLU A 652 17.87 -3.05 13.69
N PHE A 653 16.80 -3.27 12.92
CA PHE A 653 16.60 -4.56 12.22
C PHE A 653 17.75 -4.89 11.24
N GLU A 654 18.39 -3.90 10.61
CA GLU A 654 19.57 -4.09 9.76
C GLU A 654 20.76 -4.64 10.56
N ASN A 655 20.78 -4.43 11.86
CA ASN A 655 21.77 -4.94 12.82
C ASN A 655 21.34 -6.27 13.49
N GLY A 656 20.30 -6.94 12.95
CA GLY A 656 19.82 -8.22 13.48
C GLY A 656 18.84 -8.08 14.67
N LYS A 657 18.37 -6.87 15.02
CA LYS A 657 17.36 -6.62 16.06
C LYS A 657 15.95 -6.91 15.56
N PHE A 658 15.69 -8.17 15.25
CA PHE A 658 14.37 -8.66 14.86
C PHE A 658 14.18 -10.12 15.28
N ALA A 659 12.94 -10.55 15.31
CA ALA A 659 12.54 -11.89 15.68
C ALA A 659 11.48 -12.45 14.74
N PHE A 660 11.41 -13.79 14.66
CA PHE A 660 10.33 -14.51 14.01
C PHE A 660 9.65 -15.47 14.98
N THR A 661 8.33 -15.42 15.01
CA THR A 661 7.50 -16.46 15.63
C THR A 661 6.91 -17.32 14.51
N ASP A 662 7.32 -18.58 14.43
CA ASP A 662 6.87 -19.51 13.39
C ASP A 662 5.65 -20.31 13.87
N PHE A 663 4.58 -20.23 13.10
CA PHE A 663 3.35 -20.99 13.25
C PHE A 663 3.25 -22.04 12.14
N GLU A 664 2.68 -23.20 12.46
CA GLU A 664 2.43 -24.25 11.49
C GLU A 664 1.10 -24.92 11.80
N VAL A 665 0.27 -25.13 10.81
CA VAL A 665 -0.93 -25.96 10.86
C VAL A 665 -0.73 -27.14 9.92
N ALA A 666 -1.06 -28.35 10.40
CA ALA A 666 -1.03 -29.57 9.60
C ALA A 666 -2.31 -30.36 9.83
N GLU A 667 -3.00 -30.69 8.74
CA GLU A 667 -4.19 -31.54 8.76
C GLU A 667 -3.87 -32.92 8.23
N LYS A 668 -4.23 -33.95 8.98
CA LYS A 668 -4.12 -35.34 8.56
C LYS A 668 -5.32 -36.11 9.05
N ASP A 669 -6.09 -36.67 8.14
CA ASP A 669 -7.32 -37.39 8.41
C ASP A 669 -8.27 -36.54 9.28
N ASP A 670 -8.73 -37.02 10.44
CA ASP A 670 -9.61 -36.31 11.37
C ASP A 670 -8.85 -35.51 12.45
N THR A 671 -7.55 -35.31 12.26
CA THR A 671 -6.68 -34.62 13.23
C THR A 671 -6.09 -33.36 12.64
N VAL A 672 -6.16 -32.27 13.39
CA VAL A 672 -5.47 -31.01 13.07
C VAL A 672 -4.44 -30.75 14.16
N GLU A 673 -3.20 -30.58 13.75
CA GLU A 673 -2.11 -30.17 14.62
C GLU A 673 -1.72 -28.73 14.35
N PHE A 674 -1.51 -27.97 15.42
CA PHE A 674 -1.01 -26.59 15.33
C PHE A 674 0.21 -26.42 16.22
N TYR A 675 1.20 -25.71 15.69
CA TYR A 675 2.47 -25.51 16.38
C TYR A 675 2.80 -24.03 16.51
N ILE A 676 3.32 -23.66 17.69
CA ILE A 676 4.08 -22.42 17.88
C ILE A 676 5.50 -22.86 18.18
N LYS A 677 6.43 -22.52 17.28
CA LYS A 677 7.84 -22.88 17.45
C LYS A 677 8.57 -21.88 18.34
N PRO A 678 9.67 -22.27 19.00
CA PRO A 678 10.51 -21.31 19.73
C PRO A 678 10.91 -20.14 18.84
N VAL A 679 10.84 -18.94 19.39
CA VAL A 679 11.14 -17.71 18.64
C VAL A 679 12.59 -17.69 18.17
N ARG A 680 12.79 -17.39 16.90
CA ARG A 680 14.11 -17.21 16.27
C ARG A 680 14.49 -15.72 16.24
N GLY A 681 15.77 -15.40 16.32
CA GLY A 681 16.31 -14.05 16.27
C GLY A 681 16.45 -13.39 17.64
N ASP A 682 16.37 -12.07 17.69
CA ASP A 682 16.58 -11.29 18.92
C ASP A 682 15.29 -11.19 19.74
N LYS A 683 15.25 -11.93 20.84
CA LYS A 683 14.08 -11.97 21.73
C LYS A 683 13.88 -10.69 22.55
N THR A 684 14.83 -9.77 22.53
CA THR A 684 14.71 -8.49 23.27
C THR A 684 13.74 -7.52 22.62
N VAL A 685 13.39 -7.73 21.34
CA VAL A 685 12.45 -6.88 20.59
C VAL A 685 10.99 -7.29 20.79
N ILE A 686 10.73 -8.41 21.44
CA ILE A 686 9.38 -8.94 21.67
C ILE A 686 9.05 -8.99 23.17
N PRO A 687 7.77 -9.10 23.55
CA PRO A 687 7.39 -9.30 24.96
C PRO A 687 8.04 -10.57 25.56
N THR A 688 8.45 -10.48 26.80
CA THR A 688 9.08 -11.60 27.54
C THR A 688 8.14 -12.76 27.81
N VAL A 689 6.84 -12.50 27.77
CA VAL A 689 5.77 -13.50 27.93
C VAL A 689 4.56 -13.07 27.12
N ARG A 690 3.87 -14.03 26.50
CA ARG A 690 2.67 -13.79 25.71
C ARG A 690 1.49 -14.64 26.12
N ALA A 691 0.29 -14.09 25.92
CA ALA A 691 -0.95 -14.84 25.87
C ALA A 691 -1.35 -15.08 24.41
N TYR A 692 -1.94 -16.26 24.13
CA TYR A 692 -2.48 -16.59 22.81
C TYR A 692 -3.94 -17.03 22.94
N THR A 693 -4.78 -16.55 22.03
CA THR A 693 -6.08 -17.12 21.72
C THR A 693 -5.97 -17.79 20.35
N LEU A 694 -6.01 -19.10 20.30
CA LEU A 694 -5.90 -19.86 19.04
C LEU A 694 -7.31 -20.21 18.58
N SER A 695 -7.79 -19.56 17.55
CA SER A 695 -9.17 -19.65 17.05
C SER A 695 -9.21 -20.51 15.78
N PHE A 696 -9.60 -21.78 15.92
CA PHE A 696 -9.78 -22.75 14.81
C PHE A 696 -11.14 -22.52 14.16
N ARG A 697 -11.17 -21.63 13.18
CA ARG A 697 -12.38 -20.97 12.67
C ARG A 697 -13.36 -21.89 11.94
N ASP A 698 -12.91 -23.01 11.42
CA ASP A 698 -13.74 -23.99 10.69
C ASP A 698 -13.83 -25.37 11.39
N ILE A 699 -13.52 -25.41 12.70
CA ILE A 699 -13.70 -26.58 13.56
C ILE A 699 -14.71 -26.23 14.67
N VAL A 700 -15.87 -26.85 14.65
CA VAL A 700 -16.95 -26.55 15.61
C VAL A 700 -16.85 -27.37 16.90
N ASN A 701 -16.20 -28.54 16.85
CA ASN A 701 -15.91 -29.38 18.01
C ASN A 701 -14.69 -30.27 17.78
N ALA A 702 -13.94 -30.56 18.83
CA ALA A 702 -12.81 -31.48 18.82
C ALA A 702 -12.43 -31.90 20.23
N ASN A 703 -11.70 -33.02 20.35
CA ASN A 703 -10.93 -33.34 21.54
C ASN A 703 -9.60 -32.55 21.42
N VAL A 704 -9.29 -31.72 22.42
CA VAL A 704 -8.13 -30.84 22.38
C VAL A 704 -7.11 -31.30 23.42
N VAL A 705 -5.87 -31.52 22.95
CA VAL A 705 -4.70 -31.79 23.81
C VAL A 705 -3.68 -30.68 23.52
N VAL A 706 -3.15 -30.07 24.57
CA VAL A 706 -2.12 -29.04 24.48
C VAL A 706 -0.87 -29.50 25.18
N ALA A 707 0.27 -29.40 24.51
CA ALA A 707 1.57 -29.68 25.10
C ALA A 707 2.48 -28.45 24.96
N VAL A 708 3.15 -28.10 26.08
CA VAL A 708 4.19 -27.06 26.09
C VAL A 708 5.51 -27.73 26.47
N ASN A 709 6.52 -27.62 25.62
CA ASN A 709 7.81 -28.28 25.77
C ASN A 709 7.68 -29.80 25.94
N GLY A 710 6.75 -30.41 25.23
CA GLY A 710 6.46 -31.85 25.27
C GLY A 710 5.69 -32.34 26.50
N LYS A 711 5.29 -31.42 27.39
CA LYS A 711 4.46 -31.75 28.57
C LYS A 711 3.05 -31.23 28.38
N GLU A 712 2.09 -32.06 28.71
CA GLU A 712 0.67 -31.70 28.65
C GLU A 712 0.39 -30.54 29.61
N LYS A 713 -0.36 -29.54 29.15
CA LYS A 713 -0.77 -28.34 29.88
C LYS A 713 -2.28 -28.19 29.80
N GLU A 714 -2.93 -28.12 30.95
CA GLU A 714 -4.35 -27.76 31.00
C GLU A 714 -4.58 -26.34 30.50
N CYS A 715 -5.55 -26.16 29.65
CA CYS A 715 -5.93 -24.84 29.08
C CYS A 715 -7.44 -24.70 29.01
N LYS A 716 -7.89 -23.47 28.99
CA LYS A 716 -9.29 -23.16 28.73
C LYS A 716 -9.60 -23.35 27.25
N VAL A 717 -10.54 -24.23 26.94
CA VAL A 717 -11.11 -24.45 25.61
C VAL A 717 -12.53 -23.87 25.58
N ILE A 718 -12.80 -23.05 24.58
CA ILE A 718 -14.10 -22.42 24.35
C ILE A 718 -14.64 -22.98 23.04
N LYS A 719 -15.91 -23.43 23.05
CA LYS A 719 -16.61 -23.96 21.87
C LYS A 719 -17.88 -23.17 21.56
N ASP A 720 -17.94 -21.96 22.06
CA ASP A 720 -19.00 -21.00 21.76
C ASP A 720 -18.71 -20.34 20.39
N ASN A 721 -19.70 -19.68 19.82
CA ASN A 721 -19.56 -18.97 18.53
C ASN A 721 -19.31 -19.85 17.28
N GLY A 722 -19.52 -21.17 17.35
CA GLY A 722 -19.43 -22.06 16.18
C GLY A 722 -18.01 -22.44 15.77
N TYR A 723 -17.00 -22.22 16.63
CA TYR A 723 -15.64 -22.69 16.41
C TYR A 723 -14.90 -22.98 17.74
N VAL A 724 -13.79 -23.69 17.64
CA VAL A 724 -12.98 -24.05 18.83
C VAL A 724 -11.90 -22.97 19.03
N SER A 725 -11.83 -22.44 20.26
CA SER A 725 -10.72 -21.58 20.69
C SER A 725 -9.98 -22.19 21.88
N VAL A 726 -8.65 -22.09 21.85
CA VAL A 726 -7.75 -22.52 22.90
C VAL A 726 -7.03 -21.31 23.49
N LEU A 727 -7.18 -21.09 24.80
CA LEU A 727 -6.58 -19.94 25.47
C LEU A 727 -5.30 -20.37 26.18
N LEU A 728 -4.17 -19.84 25.78
CA LEU A 728 -2.86 -20.07 26.37
C LEU A 728 -2.42 -18.82 27.13
N LYS A 729 -1.89 -19.00 28.31
CA LYS A 729 -1.27 -17.93 29.10
C LYS A 729 0.16 -18.32 29.41
N GLU A 730 0.99 -17.32 29.66
CA GLU A 730 2.37 -17.49 30.08
C GLU A 730 3.15 -18.42 29.14
N ILE A 731 3.22 -18.04 27.87
CA ILE A 731 4.07 -18.68 26.85
C ILE A 731 5.30 -17.78 26.68
N TYR A 732 6.46 -18.37 26.87
CA TYR A 732 7.75 -17.69 26.77
C TYR A 732 8.34 -17.86 25.36
N PRO A 733 9.24 -16.97 24.92
CA PRO A 733 9.84 -17.04 23.58
C PRO A 733 10.60 -18.36 23.29
N GLU A 734 11.03 -19.06 24.33
CA GLU A 734 11.73 -20.35 24.23
C GLU A 734 10.79 -21.55 24.14
N ASP A 735 9.51 -21.36 24.44
CA ASP A 735 8.56 -22.47 24.48
C ASP A 735 8.23 -22.99 23.09
N SER A 736 8.10 -24.30 22.99
CA SER A 736 7.44 -24.98 21.90
C SER A 736 6.04 -25.38 22.33
N VAL A 737 5.03 -25.00 21.56
CA VAL A 737 3.64 -25.36 21.83
C VAL A 737 3.14 -26.25 20.71
N LYS A 738 2.49 -27.34 21.08
CA LYS A 738 1.75 -28.22 20.18
C LYS A 738 0.31 -28.35 20.66
N ILE A 739 -0.63 -28.10 19.77
CA ILE A 739 -2.05 -28.34 19.96
C ILE A 739 -2.47 -29.45 19.01
N THR A 740 -3.14 -30.47 19.54
CA THR A 740 -3.72 -31.56 18.75
C THR A 740 -5.23 -31.56 18.92
N LEU A 741 -5.95 -31.37 17.81
CA LEU A 741 -7.40 -31.48 17.73
C LEU A 741 -7.73 -32.81 17.04
N SER A 742 -8.35 -33.72 17.73
CA SER A 742 -8.77 -35.05 17.21
C SER A 742 -10.28 -35.19 17.26
N ASN A 743 -10.82 -36.14 16.49
CA ASN A 743 -12.25 -36.32 16.32
C ASN A 743 -12.93 -34.99 15.95
N THR A 744 -12.37 -34.27 14.97
CA THR A 744 -12.82 -32.92 14.60
C THR A 744 -14.17 -32.96 13.93
N ALA A 745 -15.11 -32.19 14.49
CA ALA A 745 -16.34 -31.84 13.80
C ALA A 745 -16.13 -30.51 13.03
N VAL A 746 -16.19 -30.61 11.72
CA VAL A 746 -15.90 -29.46 10.84
C VAL A 746 -17.11 -28.56 10.67
N LEU A 747 -16.84 -27.28 10.47
CA LEU A 747 -17.85 -26.33 10.06
C LEU A 747 -18.44 -26.77 8.71
N LYS A 748 -19.74 -26.65 8.59
CA LYS A 748 -20.48 -26.83 7.34
C LYS A 748 -21.27 -25.58 7.05
N ASN A 749 -21.51 -25.30 5.80
CA ASN A 749 -22.45 -24.23 5.44
C ASN A 749 -23.82 -24.52 6.10
N THR A 750 -24.46 -23.44 6.52
CA THR A 750 -25.81 -23.50 7.10
C THR A 750 -26.74 -24.27 6.17
N ASP A 751 -27.59 -25.12 6.76
CA ASP A 751 -28.60 -25.87 5.99
C ASP A 751 -29.33 -24.92 5.03
N ARG A 752 -29.59 -25.44 3.83
CA ARG A 752 -30.23 -24.70 2.72
C ARG A 752 -31.49 -23.97 3.17
N ARG A 753 -32.31 -24.66 3.96
CA ARG A 753 -33.58 -24.12 4.40
C ARG A 753 -33.37 -22.95 5.36
N GLU A 754 -32.50 -23.09 6.31
CA GLU A 754 -32.16 -22.04 7.30
C GLU A 754 -31.49 -20.83 6.60
N ALA A 755 -30.53 -21.07 5.71
CA ALA A 755 -29.89 -20.03 4.93
C ALA A 755 -30.88 -19.21 4.07
N LEU A 756 -31.84 -19.89 3.46
CA LEU A 756 -32.89 -19.23 2.68
C LEU A 756 -33.87 -18.46 3.59
N ILE A 757 -34.23 -18.97 4.77
CA ILE A 757 -35.06 -18.24 5.75
C ILE A 757 -34.34 -16.95 6.18
N GLU A 758 -33.07 -17.03 6.57
CA GLU A 758 -32.28 -15.87 6.97
C GLU A 758 -32.22 -14.82 5.84
N LEU A 759 -31.91 -15.25 4.63
CA LEU A 759 -31.81 -14.38 3.47
C LEU A 759 -33.16 -13.70 3.14
N VAL A 760 -34.22 -14.49 2.98
CA VAL A 760 -35.54 -13.98 2.61
C VAL A 760 -36.13 -13.11 3.71
N SER A 761 -35.78 -13.34 4.96
CA SER A 761 -36.23 -12.49 6.08
C SER A 761 -35.78 -11.04 5.91
N LYS A 762 -34.59 -10.81 5.36
CA LYS A 762 -34.02 -9.47 5.09
C LYS A 762 -34.71 -8.74 3.94
N TYR A 763 -35.39 -9.46 3.05
CA TYR A 763 -36.04 -8.86 1.87
C TYR A 763 -37.18 -7.92 2.23
N GLN A 764 -37.21 -6.77 1.60
CA GLN A 764 -38.28 -5.76 1.76
C GLN A 764 -39.47 -6.11 0.88
N LEU A 765 -40.08 -7.24 1.18
CA LEU A 765 -41.26 -7.78 0.54
C LEU A 765 -42.43 -7.86 1.52
N ASN A 766 -43.64 -7.85 0.98
CA ASN A 766 -44.83 -8.16 1.80
C ASN A 766 -44.65 -9.55 2.43
N ASN A 767 -44.85 -9.64 3.74
CA ASN A 767 -44.66 -10.86 4.51
C ASN A 767 -45.53 -12.02 4.04
N ASN A 768 -46.70 -11.75 3.40
CA ASN A 768 -47.55 -12.78 2.80
C ASN A 768 -46.99 -13.35 1.48
N ILE A 769 -46.02 -12.65 0.84
CA ILE A 769 -45.36 -13.11 -0.38
C ILE A 769 -44.11 -13.93 -0.06
N LYS A 770 -43.41 -13.60 1.05
CA LYS A 770 -42.19 -14.30 1.47
C LYS A 770 -42.33 -15.82 1.56
N PRO A 771 -43.40 -16.38 2.20
CA PRO A 771 -43.59 -17.83 2.27
C PRO A 771 -43.77 -18.50 0.90
N ALA A 772 -44.47 -17.84 -0.04
CA ALA A 772 -44.63 -18.39 -1.39
C ALA A 772 -43.30 -18.42 -2.15
N MET A 773 -42.51 -17.36 -2.05
CA MET A 773 -41.18 -17.32 -2.65
C MET A 773 -40.25 -18.35 -1.99
N PHE A 774 -40.23 -18.41 -0.66
CA PHE A 774 -39.42 -19.37 0.09
C PHE A 774 -39.80 -20.83 -0.28
N GLY A 775 -41.09 -21.17 -0.27
CA GLY A 775 -41.56 -22.49 -0.61
C GLY A 775 -41.18 -22.91 -2.05
N ALA A 776 -41.26 -21.98 -2.99
CA ALA A 776 -40.87 -22.27 -4.38
C ALA A 776 -39.37 -22.64 -4.51
N TYR A 777 -38.50 -21.98 -3.76
CA TYR A 777 -37.07 -22.32 -3.74
C TYR A 777 -36.79 -23.62 -2.96
N VAL A 778 -37.42 -23.82 -1.81
CA VAL A 778 -37.29 -25.06 -1.02
C VAL A 778 -37.77 -26.27 -1.79
N ASP A 779 -38.90 -26.14 -2.47
CA ASP A 779 -39.54 -27.26 -3.26
C ASP A 779 -38.90 -27.45 -4.65
N GLY A 780 -37.89 -26.68 -5.03
CA GLY A 780 -37.28 -26.75 -6.36
C GLY A 780 -38.14 -26.22 -7.50
N LYS A 781 -39.21 -25.49 -7.19
CA LYS A 781 -40.20 -24.93 -8.15
C LYS A 781 -39.90 -23.47 -8.50
N ALA A 782 -38.69 -22.98 -8.18
CA ALA A 782 -38.31 -21.57 -8.39
C ALA A 782 -38.45 -21.09 -9.84
N ASN A 783 -38.24 -21.98 -10.81
CA ASN A 783 -38.38 -21.68 -12.24
C ASN A 783 -39.82 -21.35 -12.65
N THR A 784 -40.81 -21.62 -11.82
CA THR A 784 -42.24 -21.33 -12.09
C THR A 784 -42.64 -19.92 -11.65
N LEU A 785 -41.84 -19.26 -10.81
CA LEU A 785 -42.09 -17.91 -10.34
C LEU A 785 -41.26 -16.89 -11.12
N LYS A 786 -41.93 -15.85 -11.66
CA LYS A 786 -41.22 -14.67 -12.24
C LYS A 786 -40.64 -13.80 -11.11
N VAL A 787 -39.61 -14.29 -10.44
CA VAL A 787 -38.93 -13.53 -9.38
C VAL A 787 -37.97 -12.50 -10.02
N LYS A 788 -38.00 -11.24 -9.53
CA LYS A 788 -37.07 -10.21 -9.99
C LYS A 788 -35.63 -10.63 -9.74
N LYS A 789 -34.73 -10.27 -10.66
CA LYS A 789 -33.30 -10.58 -10.62
C LYS A 789 -32.66 -10.28 -9.26
N CYS A 790 -32.93 -9.12 -8.68
CA CYS A 790 -32.36 -8.69 -7.41
C CYS A 790 -32.69 -9.62 -6.21
N PHE A 791 -33.82 -10.34 -6.24
CA PHE A 791 -34.14 -11.33 -5.22
C PHE A 791 -33.58 -12.73 -5.52
N ARG A 792 -33.35 -13.02 -6.79
CA ARG A 792 -32.85 -14.33 -7.26
C ARG A 792 -31.34 -14.46 -7.07
N GLU A 793 -30.56 -13.43 -7.41
CA GLU A 793 -29.09 -13.51 -7.37
C GLU A 793 -28.53 -13.84 -5.98
N PRO A 794 -29.00 -13.26 -4.84
CA PRO A 794 -28.49 -13.66 -3.53
C PRO A 794 -28.86 -15.11 -3.14
N ILE A 795 -29.95 -15.65 -3.70
CA ILE A 795 -30.32 -17.06 -3.52
C ILE A 795 -29.37 -17.96 -4.32
N GLU A 796 -29.00 -17.56 -5.54
CA GLU A 796 -28.03 -18.27 -6.36
C GLU A 796 -26.65 -18.38 -5.70
N GLU A 797 -26.24 -17.39 -4.89
CA GLU A 797 -25.03 -17.51 -4.04
C GLU A 797 -25.18 -18.70 -3.08
N ILE A 798 -26.30 -18.77 -2.33
CA ILE A 798 -26.54 -19.86 -1.38
C ILE A 798 -26.59 -21.22 -2.10
N GLU A 799 -27.27 -21.30 -3.23
CA GLU A 799 -27.40 -22.56 -4.01
C GLU A 799 -26.02 -23.06 -4.54
N LYS A 800 -25.10 -22.18 -4.80
CA LYS A 800 -23.73 -22.55 -5.19
C LYS A 800 -22.88 -23.06 -4.02
N LEU A 801 -23.25 -22.78 -2.79
CA LEU A 801 -22.53 -23.22 -1.58
C LEU A 801 -22.97 -24.62 -1.11
N LEU A 802 -24.07 -25.12 -1.62
CA LEU A 802 -24.69 -26.37 -1.23
C LEU A 802 -24.49 -27.48 -2.26
#